data_b6af0e91c61da5d11bca5e3721cbbaa9
#
_entry.id   b6af0e91c61da5d11bca5e3721cbbaa9
#
_cell.length_a   1.000
_cell.length_b   1.000
_cell.length_c   1.000
_cell.angle_alpha   90.00
_cell.angle_beta   90.00
_cell.angle_gamma   90.00
#
_symmetry.space_group_name_H-M   'P 1'
#
loop_
_entity.id
_entity.type
_entity.pdbx_description
1 polymer ?
#
loop_
_entity_poly.entity_id
_entity_poly.type
_entity_poly.pdbx_seq_one_letter_code
_entity_poly.pdbx_strand_id
1 'polypeptide(L)'
;MKKTLSLLLVMAMCISILNVSAQGEADQMQKALVAVKSKIDVPLQAVNFESGSYSGKSGTMYSFYWSDTEHNMNVNVECDSLGRIGGYSFNKSTEEGVSKLSTLTKNQVFDKADLFIKKALPELFKTSDDCLVYNDSESYGRVTHNNTRYTFVYERKYKDVPVLGNTATVSAVVRGNDILINNMSCSWQYDIEFTDAADFEGDIAEKYFSQYPLELVYQKQYSYVPLTKENDTDTATLLYRFKDGECGYVSASTGEKMTVDSRDDFFKEESSSSDMVGGGGANRNEAQLTEAELKELVNISNLISQSEAENKLKSYKELNIGSLKTSSFSVSKNEEKYIVNINMNSENSEKNHYFNGSLDGKTGEIISLNNHIYRENNNSLTSSDYLKAVSIAEDFAQKVAKDKIKECSPDKIKENTSYVRYYRLVNGVKYVDNSIVAGASAADKYISSYHITWDDDVASFTSPEKAIAPNAAYKIVKSEAPIRPVYILSGGKFVKCFAPDTTLAIKIDAVTGEFIRPDTKTNTKTAYDDISGHWCEPMVKALSDVGIGLEKTSLNPDSSITQEDFLRLMMCAFNSGSTYRTCSNDELYERVYSLDIIKKEERKDNANIKREDAFYYMIKFMDYEKIAQMDIFRSDFADSTNLSKNRLGATALLTGFGVVNGDDGKLRPIDNITPAETVALIYNYLTKN
;
A
#
# COMPACT_ATOMS: atom_id res chain seq x y z
N MET A 1 -33.85 -59.79 -9.49
CA MET A 1 -34.15 -59.38 -8.10
C MET A 1 -32.91 -59.21 -7.21
N LYS A 2 -31.92 -60.12 -7.15
CA LYS A 2 -30.73 -59.90 -6.26
C LYS A 2 -29.82 -58.69 -6.65
N LYS A 3 -29.67 -58.35 -7.93
CA LYS A 3 -28.85 -57.21 -8.38
C LYS A 3 -29.55 -55.85 -8.14
N THR A 4 -30.86 -55.77 -8.20
CA THR A 4 -31.64 -54.57 -7.92
C THR A 4 -31.70 -54.26 -6.42
N LEU A 5 -31.68 -55.28 -5.56
CA LEU A 5 -31.67 -55.12 -4.12
C LEU A 5 -30.30 -54.63 -3.63
N SER A 6 -29.20 -55.10 -4.25
CA SER A 6 -27.82 -54.61 -3.94
C SER A 6 -27.60 -53.15 -4.31
N LEU A 7 -28.17 -52.70 -5.45
CA LEU A 7 -28.04 -51.30 -5.87
C LEU A 7 -28.85 -50.34 -4.97
N LEU A 8 -30.05 -50.79 -4.53
CA LEU A 8 -30.88 -50.05 -3.57
C LEU A 8 -30.22 -49.95 -2.17
N LEU A 9 -29.53 -51.02 -1.75
CA LEU A 9 -28.79 -51.01 -0.46
C LEU A 9 -27.56 -50.07 -0.51
N VAL A 10 -26.82 -50.05 -1.62
CA VAL A 10 -25.69 -49.12 -1.82
C VAL A 10 -26.20 -47.68 -1.92
N MET A 11 -27.30 -47.43 -2.62
CA MET A 11 -27.92 -46.11 -2.69
C MET A 11 -28.44 -45.63 -1.31
N ALA A 12 -29.04 -46.53 -0.52
CA ALA A 12 -29.50 -46.24 0.84
C ALA A 12 -28.32 -45.99 1.78
N MET A 13 -27.20 -46.71 1.64
CA MET A 13 -25.94 -46.42 2.41
C MET A 13 -25.32 -45.09 1.97
N CYS A 14 -25.24 -44.76 0.69
CA CYS A 14 -24.76 -43.47 0.22
C CYS A 14 -25.63 -42.31 0.72
N ILE A 15 -26.96 -42.47 0.73
CA ILE A 15 -27.88 -41.45 1.26
C ILE A 15 -27.74 -41.30 2.78
N SER A 16 -27.51 -42.40 3.51
CA SER A 16 -27.27 -42.34 4.97
C SER A 16 -25.92 -41.71 5.32
N ILE A 17 -24.87 -41.98 4.53
CA ILE A 17 -23.54 -41.36 4.75
C ILE A 17 -23.59 -39.88 4.41
N LEU A 18 -24.28 -39.46 3.34
CA LEU A 18 -24.47 -38.06 3.00
C LEU A 18 -25.29 -37.30 4.06
N ASN A 19 -26.35 -37.92 4.61
CA ASN A 19 -27.12 -37.32 5.69
C ASN A 19 -26.33 -37.23 7.00
N VAL A 20 -25.50 -38.21 7.33
CA VAL A 20 -24.69 -38.21 8.54
C VAL A 20 -23.57 -37.17 8.44
N SER A 21 -22.96 -36.99 7.24
CA SER A 21 -21.94 -35.93 7.07
C SER A 21 -22.55 -34.53 7.11
N ALA A 22 -23.70 -34.32 6.45
CA ALA A 22 -24.43 -33.05 6.49
C ALA A 22 -24.94 -32.69 7.90
N GLN A 23 -25.39 -33.66 8.65
CA GLN A 23 -25.81 -33.46 10.04
C GLN A 23 -24.61 -33.13 10.97
N GLY A 24 -23.48 -33.80 10.74
CA GLY A 24 -22.23 -33.49 11.49
C GLY A 24 -21.68 -32.11 11.21
N GLU A 25 -21.76 -31.64 9.96
CA GLU A 25 -21.35 -30.27 9.58
C GLU A 25 -22.31 -29.23 10.16
N ALA A 26 -23.62 -29.47 10.12
CA ALA A 26 -24.61 -28.59 10.74
C ALA A 26 -24.43 -28.45 12.26
N ASP A 27 -24.12 -29.57 12.94
CA ASP A 27 -23.84 -29.56 14.37
C ASP A 27 -22.58 -28.79 14.74
N GLN A 28 -21.54 -28.88 13.90
CA GLN A 28 -20.29 -28.10 14.08
C GLN A 28 -20.53 -26.62 13.84
N MET A 29 -21.22 -26.26 12.76
CA MET A 29 -21.61 -24.88 12.43
C MET A 29 -22.44 -24.28 13.56
N GLN A 30 -23.40 -25.02 14.13
CA GLN A 30 -24.23 -24.59 15.26
C GLN A 30 -23.37 -24.29 16.51
N LYS A 31 -22.41 -25.16 16.83
CA LYS A 31 -21.48 -24.94 17.96
C LYS A 31 -20.63 -23.71 17.73
N ALA A 32 -20.08 -23.53 16.53
CA ALA A 32 -19.30 -22.34 16.17
C ALA A 32 -20.16 -21.07 16.26
N LEU A 33 -21.40 -21.08 15.78
CA LEU A 33 -22.35 -19.98 15.88
C LEU A 33 -22.64 -19.59 17.34
N VAL A 34 -22.89 -20.56 18.21
CA VAL A 34 -23.09 -20.33 19.65
C VAL A 34 -21.85 -19.70 20.28
N ALA A 35 -20.66 -20.21 19.94
CA ALA A 35 -19.40 -19.65 20.43
C ALA A 35 -19.21 -18.20 19.96
N VAL A 36 -19.48 -17.90 18.68
CA VAL A 36 -19.41 -16.53 18.15
C VAL A 36 -20.39 -15.59 18.88
N LYS A 37 -21.66 -16.02 19.07
CA LYS A 37 -22.69 -15.21 19.75
C LYS A 37 -22.37 -14.95 21.24
N SER A 38 -21.55 -15.77 21.86
CA SER A 38 -21.06 -15.51 23.22
C SER A 38 -19.98 -14.40 23.28
N LYS A 39 -19.32 -14.11 22.14
CA LYS A 39 -18.19 -13.18 22.02
C LYS A 39 -18.59 -11.87 21.33
N ILE A 40 -19.52 -11.93 20.36
CA ILE A 40 -19.95 -10.80 19.55
C ILE A 40 -21.40 -10.46 19.83
N ASP A 41 -21.65 -9.20 20.15
CA ASP A 41 -23.02 -8.68 20.30
C ASP A 41 -23.59 -8.36 18.91
N VAL A 42 -24.54 -9.15 18.44
CA VAL A 42 -25.28 -8.88 17.21
C VAL A 42 -26.43 -7.96 17.53
N PRO A 43 -26.60 -6.82 16.81
CA PRO A 43 -27.72 -5.92 17.03
C PRO A 43 -29.07 -6.62 16.84
N LEU A 44 -30.02 -6.34 17.76
CA LEU A 44 -31.36 -6.99 17.75
C LEU A 44 -32.16 -6.69 16.47
N GLN A 45 -31.86 -5.59 15.80
CA GLN A 45 -32.49 -5.18 14.54
C GLN A 45 -32.00 -6.01 13.34
N ALA A 46 -30.83 -6.64 13.43
CA ALA A 46 -30.28 -7.47 12.35
C ALA A 46 -30.96 -8.87 12.35
N VAL A 47 -32.20 -8.90 11.85
CA VAL A 47 -33.10 -10.09 11.94
C VAL A 47 -32.90 -11.09 10.80
N ASN A 48 -32.36 -10.68 9.64
CA ASN A 48 -32.05 -11.61 8.56
C ASN A 48 -30.72 -12.29 8.87
N PHE A 49 -30.65 -13.60 8.64
CA PHE A 49 -29.46 -14.39 8.92
C PHE A 49 -29.12 -15.32 7.76
N GLU A 50 -27.86 -15.30 7.36
CA GLU A 50 -27.29 -16.22 6.38
C GLU A 50 -26.01 -16.84 6.94
N SER A 51 -25.70 -18.05 6.53
CA SER A 51 -24.46 -18.73 6.92
C SER A 51 -23.87 -19.48 5.74
N GLY A 52 -22.56 -19.61 5.75
CA GLY A 52 -21.79 -20.35 4.76
C GLY A 52 -20.63 -21.10 5.37
N SER A 53 -20.11 -22.08 4.65
CA SER A 53 -18.87 -22.76 4.98
C SER A 53 -17.95 -22.84 3.77
N TYR A 54 -16.64 -22.79 4.02
CA TYR A 54 -15.61 -23.05 3.01
C TYR A 54 -14.42 -23.77 3.63
N SER A 55 -13.76 -24.61 2.84
CA SER A 55 -12.61 -25.35 3.30
C SER A 55 -11.32 -24.61 2.90
N GLY A 56 -10.54 -24.23 3.91
CA GLY A 56 -9.22 -23.63 3.73
C GLY A 56 -8.09 -24.60 4.12
N LYS A 57 -6.85 -24.17 3.95
CA LYS A 57 -5.67 -24.97 4.38
C LYS A 57 -5.65 -25.22 5.89
N SER A 58 -6.31 -24.38 6.67
CA SER A 58 -6.41 -24.48 8.14
C SER A 58 -7.66 -25.21 8.63
N GLY A 59 -8.41 -25.86 7.75
CA GLY A 59 -9.66 -26.57 8.06
C GLY A 59 -10.91 -25.87 7.55
N THR A 60 -12.07 -26.27 8.10
CA THR A 60 -13.36 -25.67 7.75
C THR A 60 -13.53 -24.31 8.43
N MET A 61 -13.86 -23.32 7.64
CA MET A 61 -14.20 -21.96 8.10
C MET A 61 -15.70 -21.72 7.89
N TYR A 62 -16.31 -21.00 8.80
CA TYR A 62 -17.71 -20.59 8.75
C TYR A 62 -17.80 -19.07 8.63
N SER A 63 -18.76 -18.61 7.84
CA SER A 63 -19.18 -17.20 7.77
C SER A 63 -20.61 -17.07 8.25
N PHE A 64 -20.86 -16.10 9.12
CA PHE A 64 -22.16 -15.77 9.68
C PHE A 64 -22.48 -14.33 9.35
N TYR A 65 -23.58 -14.12 8.65
CA TYR A 65 -24.00 -12.82 8.18
C TYR A 65 -25.40 -12.47 8.71
N TRP A 66 -25.49 -11.36 9.42
CA TRP A 66 -26.75 -10.79 9.91
C TRP A 66 -26.99 -9.46 9.22
N SER A 67 -28.23 -9.19 8.82
CA SER A 67 -28.58 -7.94 8.18
C SER A 67 -29.95 -7.40 8.60
N ASP A 68 -30.06 -6.09 8.48
CA ASP A 68 -31.29 -5.32 8.55
C ASP A 68 -31.35 -4.42 7.32
N THR A 69 -32.28 -4.76 6.40
CA THR A 69 -32.44 -4.00 5.15
C THR A 69 -33.14 -2.67 5.35
N GLU A 70 -33.97 -2.54 6.39
CA GLU A 70 -34.70 -1.31 6.69
C GLU A 70 -33.75 -0.20 7.20
N HIS A 71 -32.77 -0.56 8.02
CA HIS A 71 -31.78 0.36 8.57
C HIS A 71 -30.42 0.30 7.88
N ASN A 72 -30.33 -0.41 6.76
CA ASN A 72 -29.11 -0.61 5.97
C ASN A 72 -27.90 -0.97 6.86
N MET A 73 -28.06 -2.04 7.64
CA MET A 73 -27.08 -2.49 8.63
C MET A 73 -26.73 -3.94 8.40
N ASN A 74 -25.44 -4.29 8.51
CA ASN A 74 -25.01 -5.69 8.45
C ASN A 74 -23.82 -5.97 9.37
N VAL A 75 -23.76 -7.22 9.86
CA VAL A 75 -22.67 -7.79 10.64
C VAL A 75 -22.21 -9.05 9.92
N ASN A 76 -20.93 -9.21 9.67
CA ASN A 76 -20.34 -10.45 9.20
C ASN A 76 -19.26 -10.92 10.19
N VAL A 77 -19.26 -12.23 10.48
CA VAL A 77 -18.25 -12.86 11.34
C VAL A 77 -17.73 -14.11 10.65
N GLU A 78 -16.42 -14.20 10.54
CA GLU A 78 -15.72 -15.38 10.05
C GLU A 78 -15.00 -16.08 11.21
N CYS A 79 -15.16 -17.40 11.30
CA CYS A 79 -14.53 -18.19 12.36
C CYS A 79 -14.19 -19.60 11.88
N ASP A 80 -13.34 -20.30 12.62
CA ASP A 80 -13.09 -21.72 12.39
C ASP A 80 -14.18 -22.60 13.05
N SER A 81 -14.02 -23.92 12.93
CA SER A 81 -14.95 -24.91 13.48
C SER A 81 -15.08 -24.91 15.00
N LEU A 82 -14.17 -24.27 15.71
CA LEU A 82 -14.20 -24.07 17.17
C LEU A 82 -14.81 -22.73 17.57
N GLY A 83 -15.22 -21.88 16.61
CA GLY A 83 -15.73 -20.55 16.84
C GLY A 83 -14.64 -19.55 17.26
N ARG A 84 -13.37 -19.80 16.87
CA ARG A 84 -12.27 -18.83 17.01
C ARG A 84 -12.39 -17.84 15.87
N ILE A 85 -12.56 -16.56 16.22
CA ILE A 85 -12.90 -15.51 15.24
C ILE A 85 -11.64 -15.06 14.51
N GLY A 86 -11.66 -15.15 13.17
CA GLY A 86 -10.62 -14.62 12.28
C GLY A 86 -10.97 -13.27 11.69
N GLY A 87 -12.27 -13.00 11.49
CA GLY A 87 -12.77 -11.78 10.90
C GLY A 87 -14.09 -11.30 11.49
N TYR A 88 -14.25 -9.99 11.59
CA TYR A 88 -15.50 -9.32 11.95
C TYR A 88 -15.64 -8.05 11.16
N SER A 89 -16.81 -7.81 10.60
CA SER A 89 -17.15 -6.51 10.04
C SER A 89 -18.56 -6.09 10.43
N PHE A 90 -18.73 -4.80 10.69
CA PHE A 90 -20.00 -4.16 10.95
C PHE A 90 -20.14 -2.91 10.09
N ASN A 91 -21.16 -2.87 9.25
CA ASN A 91 -21.51 -1.71 8.45
C ASN A 91 -22.89 -1.22 8.85
N LYS A 92 -23.02 0.09 8.98
CA LYS A 92 -24.29 0.77 9.19
C LYS A 92 -24.29 2.03 8.33
N SER A 93 -25.27 2.18 7.47
CA SER A 93 -25.49 3.41 6.70
C SER A 93 -25.75 4.57 7.65
N THR A 94 -25.29 5.73 7.30
CA THR A 94 -25.42 6.92 8.13
C THR A 94 -26.05 8.04 7.36
N GLU A 95 -26.82 8.84 8.10
CA GLU A 95 -27.34 10.12 7.64
C GLU A 95 -26.22 11.14 7.44
N GLU A 96 -26.37 12.07 6.52
CA GLU A 96 -25.46 13.17 6.25
C GLU A 96 -25.41 14.14 7.43
N GLY A 97 -24.29 14.83 7.64
CA GLY A 97 -24.20 15.95 8.57
C GLY A 97 -23.40 15.71 9.85
N VAL A 98 -22.43 14.80 9.85
CA VAL A 98 -21.57 14.55 11.02
C VAL A 98 -20.18 15.16 10.81
N SER A 99 -19.59 15.76 11.86
CA SER A 99 -18.26 16.36 11.81
C SER A 99 -17.20 15.34 11.34
N LYS A 100 -16.22 15.79 10.56
CA LYS A 100 -15.15 14.94 10.00
C LYS A 100 -14.18 14.46 11.07
N LEU A 101 -13.82 15.33 12.01
CA LEU A 101 -12.94 15.04 13.14
C LEU A 101 -13.78 14.81 14.40
N SER A 102 -13.49 13.72 15.10
CA SER A 102 -14.09 13.43 16.40
C SER A 102 -13.53 14.32 17.50
N THR A 103 -14.37 14.67 18.48
CA THR A 103 -13.95 15.28 19.74
C THR A 103 -13.43 14.25 20.76
N LEU A 104 -13.64 12.95 20.52
CA LEU A 104 -13.11 11.88 21.34
C LEU A 104 -11.62 11.68 21.08
N THR A 105 -10.85 11.50 22.13
CA THR A 105 -9.42 11.22 22.05
C THR A 105 -9.16 9.80 21.54
N LYS A 106 -7.98 9.56 20.94
CA LYS A 106 -7.54 8.22 20.55
C LYS A 106 -7.66 7.22 21.71
N ASN A 107 -7.32 7.63 22.94
CA ASN A 107 -7.38 6.75 24.11
C ASN A 107 -8.83 6.33 24.45
N GLN A 108 -9.81 7.25 24.38
CA GLN A 108 -11.22 6.88 24.62
C GLN A 108 -11.75 5.89 23.57
N VAL A 109 -11.29 6.02 22.33
CA VAL A 109 -11.65 5.08 21.27
C VAL A 109 -10.93 3.76 21.47
N PHE A 110 -9.65 3.80 21.88
CA PHE A 110 -8.85 2.63 22.21
C PHE A 110 -9.50 1.79 23.30
N ASP A 111 -9.94 2.39 24.40
CA ASP A 111 -10.57 1.67 25.51
C ASP A 111 -11.74 0.80 25.04
N LYS A 112 -12.56 1.33 24.12
CA LYS A 112 -13.69 0.57 23.54
C LYS A 112 -13.22 -0.53 22.58
N ALA A 113 -12.21 -0.25 21.77
CA ALA A 113 -11.63 -1.23 20.86
C ALA A 113 -10.92 -2.37 21.58
N ASP A 114 -10.20 -2.05 22.66
CA ASP A 114 -9.49 -3.01 23.50
C ASP A 114 -10.45 -3.94 24.25
N LEU A 115 -11.54 -3.39 24.79
CA LEU A 115 -12.61 -4.19 25.39
C LEU A 115 -13.25 -5.14 24.35
N PHE A 116 -13.49 -4.65 23.15
CA PHE A 116 -14.07 -5.45 22.08
C PHE A 116 -13.18 -6.63 21.69
N ILE A 117 -11.89 -6.37 21.38
CA ILE A 117 -10.97 -7.44 20.93
C ILE A 117 -10.73 -8.47 22.04
N LYS A 118 -10.60 -8.06 23.29
CA LYS A 118 -10.43 -8.96 24.43
C LYS A 118 -11.68 -9.82 24.68
N LYS A 119 -12.89 -9.32 24.36
CA LYS A 119 -14.13 -10.09 24.36
C LYS A 119 -14.21 -11.05 23.19
N ALA A 120 -13.79 -10.61 22.01
CA ALA A 120 -13.84 -11.40 20.76
C ALA A 120 -12.81 -12.54 20.75
N LEU A 121 -11.60 -12.28 21.27
CA LEU A 121 -10.43 -13.19 21.26
C LEU A 121 -9.87 -13.45 22.65
N PRO A 122 -10.69 -13.83 23.65
CA PRO A 122 -10.26 -13.89 25.05
C PRO A 122 -9.11 -14.88 25.28
N GLU A 123 -9.00 -15.91 24.45
CA GLU A 123 -7.94 -16.91 24.53
C GLU A 123 -6.55 -16.36 24.19
N LEU A 124 -6.47 -15.30 23.38
CA LEU A 124 -5.20 -14.74 22.90
C LEU A 124 -4.59 -13.69 23.84
N PHE A 125 -5.27 -13.39 24.96
CA PHE A 125 -4.82 -12.45 26.00
C PHE A 125 -4.57 -13.12 27.36
N LYS A 126 -4.67 -14.46 27.45
CA LYS A 126 -4.69 -15.18 28.73
C LYS A 126 -3.34 -15.56 29.30
N THR A 127 -2.32 -15.71 28.45
CA THR A 127 -0.98 -16.18 28.87
C THR A 127 0.01 -15.02 28.81
N SER A 128 0.93 -14.99 29.80
CA SER A 128 1.99 -13.97 29.82
C SER A 128 3.09 -14.22 28.74
N ASP A 129 3.28 -15.49 28.37
CA ASP A 129 4.41 -15.91 27.54
C ASP A 129 4.06 -16.00 26.06
N ASP A 130 2.77 -16.16 25.70
CA ASP A 130 2.29 -16.26 24.33
C ASP A 130 0.93 -15.54 24.21
N CYS A 131 0.95 -14.28 23.83
CA CYS A 131 -0.26 -13.47 23.82
C CYS A 131 -0.20 -12.33 22.78
N LEU A 132 -1.36 -11.75 22.52
CA LEU A 132 -1.46 -10.47 21.80
C LEU A 132 -1.11 -9.31 22.72
N VAL A 133 -0.26 -8.43 22.26
CA VAL A 133 0.16 -7.20 22.93
C VAL A 133 -0.14 -6.01 22.02
N TYR A 134 -0.73 -4.96 22.60
CA TYR A 134 -1.00 -3.73 21.85
C TYR A 134 0.29 -3.09 21.36
N ASN A 135 0.29 -2.72 20.07
CA ASN A 135 1.40 -2.01 19.42
C ASN A 135 0.96 -0.60 19.03
N ASP A 136 1.31 0.39 19.87
CA ASP A 136 0.94 1.79 19.64
C ASP A 136 1.67 2.37 18.39
N SER A 137 2.88 1.91 18.12
CA SER A 137 3.67 2.41 16.99
C SER A 137 3.10 2.05 15.62
N GLU A 138 2.36 0.95 15.52
CA GLU A 138 1.67 0.52 14.31
C GLU A 138 0.19 0.95 14.29
N SER A 139 -0.31 1.54 15.39
CA SER A 139 -1.71 1.95 15.54
C SER A 139 -1.90 3.39 15.12
N TYR A 140 -2.90 3.66 14.28
CA TYR A 140 -3.07 4.96 13.63
C TYR A 140 -4.51 5.43 13.55
N GLY A 141 -4.66 6.76 13.38
CA GLY A 141 -5.91 7.42 13.07
C GLY A 141 -5.84 8.17 11.75
N ARG A 142 -6.99 8.36 11.12
CA ARG A 142 -7.14 9.19 9.92
C ARG A 142 -8.51 9.84 9.85
N VAL A 143 -8.56 11.03 9.30
CA VAL A 143 -9.83 11.68 8.91
C VAL A 143 -10.19 11.20 7.51
N THR A 144 -11.44 10.82 7.32
CA THR A 144 -12.02 10.52 6.02
C THR A 144 -13.04 11.63 5.66
N HIS A 145 -13.70 11.51 4.50
CA HIS A 145 -14.65 12.54 4.06
C HIS A 145 -15.72 12.87 5.12
N ASN A 146 -16.23 11.88 5.87
CA ASN A 146 -17.37 12.03 6.76
C ASN A 146 -17.15 11.49 8.19
N ASN A 147 -15.94 11.06 8.55
CA ASN A 147 -15.69 10.48 9.88
C ASN A 147 -14.20 10.42 10.22
N THR A 148 -13.92 10.17 11.50
CA THR A 148 -12.60 9.79 11.98
C THR A 148 -12.53 8.27 12.11
N ARG A 149 -11.49 7.65 11.63
CA ARG A 149 -11.23 6.21 11.76
C ARG A 149 -9.93 5.99 12.50
N TYR A 150 -9.96 5.07 13.46
CA TYR A 150 -8.77 4.57 14.15
C TYR A 150 -8.58 3.09 13.84
N THR A 151 -7.34 2.66 13.68
CA THR A 151 -6.95 1.25 13.60
C THR A 151 -5.93 0.97 14.70
N PHE A 152 -6.25 0.01 15.55
CA PHE A 152 -5.40 -0.45 16.63
C PHE A 152 -4.84 -1.80 16.27
N VAL A 153 -3.53 -1.93 16.39
CA VAL A 153 -2.77 -3.12 16.01
C VAL A 153 -2.28 -3.85 17.25
N TYR A 154 -2.42 -5.16 17.25
CA TYR A 154 -1.92 -6.06 18.28
C TYR A 154 -1.00 -7.08 17.61
N GLU A 155 0.17 -7.29 18.18
CA GLU A 155 1.14 -8.27 17.71
C GLU A 155 1.24 -9.45 18.67
N ARG A 156 1.42 -10.66 18.15
CA ARG A 156 1.74 -11.81 18.97
C ARG A 156 3.16 -11.70 19.47
N LYS A 157 3.35 -11.92 20.78
CA LYS A 157 4.66 -12.10 21.38
C LYS A 157 4.75 -13.45 22.08
N TYR A 158 5.87 -14.11 21.89
CA TYR A 158 6.24 -15.28 22.67
C TYR A 158 7.50 -14.97 23.47
N LYS A 159 7.41 -15.00 24.82
CA LYS A 159 8.48 -14.57 25.73
C LYS A 159 9.06 -13.20 25.34
N ASP A 160 8.19 -12.22 25.10
CA ASP A 160 8.50 -10.85 24.67
C ASP A 160 9.10 -10.70 23.25
N VAL A 161 9.29 -11.79 22.52
CA VAL A 161 9.79 -11.76 21.13
C VAL A 161 8.61 -11.79 20.17
N PRO A 162 8.54 -10.86 19.16
CA PRO A 162 7.48 -10.83 18.18
C PRO A 162 7.41 -12.12 17.36
N VAL A 163 6.17 -12.56 17.07
CA VAL A 163 5.89 -13.70 16.17
C VAL A 163 5.32 -13.12 14.88
N LEU A 164 6.12 -13.10 13.83
CA LEU A 164 5.73 -12.48 12.56
C LEU A 164 4.56 -13.23 11.90
N GLY A 165 3.73 -12.48 11.16
CA GLY A 165 2.55 -13.04 10.52
C GLY A 165 1.38 -13.34 11.46
N ASN A 166 1.53 -13.08 12.78
CA ASN A 166 0.51 -13.30 13.79
C ASN A 166 0.13 -11.95 14.42
N THR A 167 -0.92 -11.35 13.92
CA THR A 167 -1.40 -10.03 14.35
C THR A 167 -2.91 -10.02 14.47
N ALA A 168 -3.43 -9.08 15.24
CA ALA A 168 -4.84 -8.74 15.20
C ALA A 168 -5.00 -7.22 15.06
N THR A 169 -6.02 -6.80 14.32
CA THR A 169 -6.34 -5.38 14.17
C THR A 169 -7.79 -5.12 14.54
N VAL A 170 -8.05 -3.96 15.12
CA VAL A 170 -9.40 -3.47 15.38
C VAL A 170 -9.53 -2.08 14.78
N SER A 171 -10.53 -1.88 13.93
CA SER A 171 -10.85 -0.57 13.40
C SER A 171 -12.14 -0.03 14.01
N ALA A 172 -12.08 1.22 14.41
CA ALA A 172 -13.21 1.97 14.94
C ALA A 172 -13.48 3.20 14.09
N VAL A 173 -14.74 3.41 13.74
CA VAL A 173 -15.25 4.65 13.13
C VAL A 173 -15.90 5.49 14.22
N VAL A 174 -15.49 6.74 14.30
CA VAL A 174 -16.05 7.69 15.27
C VAL A 174 -16.85 8.75 14.52
N ARG A 175 -18.08 8.99 15.00
CA ARG A 175 -19.03 9.95 14.47
C ARG A 175 -19.62 10.75 15.61
N GLY A 176 -19.24 12.01 15.72
CA GLY A 176 -19.56 12.78 16.92
C GLY A 176 -19.00 12.08 18.16
N ASN A 177 -19.88 11.67 19.09
CA ASN A 177 -19.51 10.93 20.30
C ASN A 177 -19.73 9.42 20.19
N ASP A 178 -20.18 8.91 19.04
CA ASP A 178 -20.42 7.50 18.84
C ASP A 178 -19.18 6.79 18.30
N ILE A 179 -18.73 5.76 19.00
CA ILE A 179 -17.66 4.89 18.59
C ILE A 179 -18.28 3.59 18.06
N LEU A 180 -18.06 3.29 16.79
CA LEU A 180 -18.50 2.07 16.14
C LEU A 180 -17.28 1.20 15.83
N ILE A 181 -17.17 0.02 16.43
CA ILE A 181 -16.20 -0.96 15.98
C ILE A 181 -16.71 -1.55 14.66
N ASN A 182 -16.04 -1.22 13.58
CA ASN A 182 -16.52 -1.57 12.24
C ASN A 182 -15.74 -2.69 11.56
N ASN A 183 -14.56 -3.03 12.07
CA ASN A 183 -13.76 -4.14 11.53
C ASN A 183 -12.84 -4.71 12.61
N MET A 184 -12.61 -6.01 12.56
CA MET A 184 -11.54 -6.71 13.27
C MET A 184 -11.02 -7.82 12.36
N SER A 185 -9.73 -7.98 12.29
CA SER A 185 -9.08 -9.14 11.67
C SER A 185 -8.08 -9.75 12.63
N CYS A 186 -7.94 -11.07 12.58
CA CYS A 186 -6.98 -11.80 13.38
C CYS A 186 -6.29 -12.86 12.52
N SER A 187 -4.98 -12.74 12.39
CA SER A 187 -4.13 -13.78 11.85
C SER A 187 -3.38 -14.42 13.01
N TRP A 188 -3.79 -15.61 13.40
CA TRP A 188 -3.15 -16.37 14.47
C TRP A 188 -3.04 -17.83 14.06
N GLN A 189 -1.85 -18.35 14.10
CA GLN A 189 -1.58 -19.76 13.80
C GLN A 189 -1.59 -20.55 15.12
N TYR A 190 -2.65 -21.36 15.26
CA TYR A 190 -2.87 -22.21 16.44
C TYR A 190 -2.07 -23.50 16.35
N ASP A 191 -1.80 -24.11 17.53
CA ASP A 191 -1.23 -25.46 17.65
C ASP A 191 0.13 -25.67 16.98
N ILE A 192 0.94 -24.59 16.91
CA ILE A 192 2.31 -24.63 16.36
C ILE A 192 3.31 -24.52 17.50
N GLU A 193 4.24 -25.45 17.54
CA GLU A 193 5.31 -25.50 18.55
C GLU A 193 6.37 -24.42 18.31
N PHE A 194 6.89 -23.84 19.39
CA PHE A 194 8.05 -22.96 19.36
C PHE A 194 9.34 -23.77 19.54
N THR A 195 10.35 -23.43 18.78
CA THR A 195 11.69 -24.04 18.91
C THR A 195 12.55 -23.13 19.78
N ASP A 196 12.82 -23.55 21.01
CA ASP A 196 13.78 -22.89 21.90
C ASP A 196 15.21 -23.39 21.54
N ALA A 197 15.95 -22.59 20.78
CA ALA A 197 17.37 -22.83 20.50
C ALA A 197 18.22 -21.80 21.25
N ALA A 198 19.42 -22.22 21.68
CA ALA A 198 20.38 -21.28 22.23
C ALA A 198 20.77 -20.23 21.21
N ASP A 199 20.94 -19.00 21.63
CA ASP A 199 21.32 -17.90 20.76
C ASP A 199 22.78 -18.06 20.28
N PHE A 200 23.02 -17.62 19.05
CA PHE A 200 24.35 -17.58 18.42
C PHE A 200 25.33 -16.78 19.29
N GLU A 201 26.49 -17.37 19.57
CA GLU A 201 27.57 -16.68 20.27
C GLU A 201 28.37 -15.81 19.28
N GLY A 202 28.21 -14.49 19.38
CA GLY A 202 28.91 -13.52 18.54
C GLY A 202 28.08 -12.28 18.23
N ASP A 203 28.64 -11.36 17.39
CA ASP A 203 27.89 -10.19 16.89
C ASP A 203 26.90 -10.63 15.81
N ILE A 204 25.66 -10.78 16.19
CA ILE A 204 24.58 -11.22 15.27
C ILE A 204 24.35 -10.22 14.14
N ALA A 205 24.57 -8.93 14.37
CA ALA A 205 24.42 -7.94 13.30
C ALA A 205 25.52 -8.05 12.26
N GLU A 206 26.76 -8.30 12.68
CA GLU A 206 27.87 -8.58 11.75
C GLU A 206 27.58 -9.86 10.94
N LYS A 207 27.14 -10.90 11.62
CA LYS A 207 26.75 -12.17 10.97
C LYS A 207 25.59 -11.95 9.98
N TYR A 208 24.57 -11.17 10.37
CA TYR A 208 23.45 -10.83 9.50
C TYR A 208 23.91 -10.13 8.21
N PHE A 209 24.72 -9.09 8.33
CA PHE A 209 25.23 -8.36 7.15
C PHE A 209 26.19 -9.18 6.28
N SER A 210 26.86 -10.19 6.84
CA SER A 210 27.65 -11.13 6.02
C SER A 210 26.76 -11.99 5.11
N GLN A 211 25.54 -12.29 5.55
CA GLN A 211 24.55 -13.07 4.77
C GLN A 211 23.71 -12.18 3.84
N TYR A 212 23.40 -10.96 4.29
CA TYR A 212 22.61 -9.95 3.56
C TYR A 212 23.42 -8.65 3.44
N PRO A 213 24.42 -8.59 2.52
CA PRO A 213 25.24 -7.40 2.36
C PRO A 213 24.47 -6.28 1.69
N LEU A 214 24.88 -5.03 1.97
CA LEU A 214 24.43 -3.88 1.23
C LEU A 214 25.12 -3.81 -0.13
N GLU A 215 24.41 -3.34 -1.16
CA GLU A 215 24.94 -2.99 -2.47
C GLU A 215 24.67 -1.52 -2.76
N LEU A 216 25.58 -0.89 -3.53
CA LEU A 216 25.41 0.44 -4.07
C LEU A 216 24.67 0.34 -5.41
N VAL A 217 23.60 1.10 -5.59
CA VAL A 217 22.79 1.11 -6.80
C VAL A 217 22.36 2.51 -7.18
N TYR A 218 22.01 2.70 -8.45
CA TYR A 218 21.20 3.83 -8.88
C TYR A 218 19.73 3.44 -8.86
N GLN A 219 18.89 4.36 -8.39
CA GLN A 219 17.45 4.26 -8.48
C GLN A 219 16.86 5.64 -8.72
N LYS A 220 15.86 5.74 -9.61
CA LYS A 220 15.07 6.96 -9.79
C LYS A 220 14.21 7.15 -8.54
N GLN A 221 14.17 8.36 -8.02
CA GLN A 221 13.24 8.67 -6.93
C GLN A 221 11.84 8.84 -7.54
N TYR A 222 10.95 7.93 -7.21
CA TYR A 222 9.54 8.09 -7.53
C TYR A 222 8.90 8.92 -6.43
N SER A 223 8.30 10.05 -6.81
CA SER A 223 7.42 10.78 -5.91
C SER A 223 6.06 10.09 -5.83
N TYR A 224 5.57 9.83 -4.62
CA TYR A 224 4.19 9.38 -4.40
C TYR A 224 3.15 10.49 -4.65
N VAL A 225 3.60 11.71 -4.78
CA VAL A 225 2.77 12.84 -5.19
C VAL A 225 2.76 12.84 -6.71
N PRO A 226 1.58 12.82 -7.39
CA PRO A 226 1.53 12.91 -8.83
C PRO A 226 2.22 14.19 -9.30
N LEU A 227 3.43 14.04 -9.85
CA LEU A 227 4.20 15.15 -10.39
C LEU A 227 3.62 15.55 -11.74
N THR A 228 3.64 16.83 -12.03
CA THR A 228 3.50 17.30 -13.41
C THR A 228 4.76 16.94 -14.17
N LYS A 229 4.64 16.69 -15.48
CA LYS A 229 5.75 16.29 -16.38
C LYS A 229 7.03 17.17 -16.28
N GLU A 230 6.95 18.36 -15.69
CA GLU A 230 8.06 19.32 -15.62
C GLU A 230 9.02 19.07 -14.43
N ASN A 231 8.66 18.20 -13.47
CA ASN A 231 9.40 18.00 -12.22
C ASN A 231 9.77 16.53 -11.95
N ASP A 232 9.61 15.66 -12.92
CA ASP A 232 10.23 14.36 -12.85
C ASP A 232 11.75 14.61 -12.83
N THR A 233 12.39 14.39 -11.70
CA THR A 233 13.82 14.61 -11.59
C THR A 233 14.49 13.58 -12.48
N ASP A 234 14.97 14.04 -13.67
CA ASP A 234 15.73 13.22 -14.62
C ASP A 234 17.05 12.71 -14.04
N THR A 235 17.12 12.60 -12.72
CA THR A 235 18.32 12.22 -11.98
C THR A 235 18.11 10.93 -11.23
N ALA A 236 18.96 9.95 -11.49
CA ALA A 236 19.02 8.73 -10.71
C ALA A 236 19.87 8.97 -9.44
N THR A 237 19.26 8.72 -8.29
CA THR A 237 19.92 8.85 -6.98
C THR A 237 20.76 7.61 -6.69
N LEU A 238 21.90 7.84 -6.07
CA LEU A 238 22.82 6.79 -5.62
C LEU A 238 22.41 6.33 -4.21
N LEU A 239 22.09 5.04 -4.08
CA LEU A 239 21.55 4.47 -2.85
C LEU A 239 22.35 3.25 -2.38
N TYR A 240 22.42 3.05 -1.06
CA TYR A 240 22.68 1.73 -0.48
C TYR A 240 21.36 1.05 -0.16
N ARG A 241 21.24 -0.21 -0.56
CA ARG A 241 20.13 -1.11 -0.22
C ARG A 241 20.67 -2.52 0.03
N PHE A 242 19.85 -3.41 0.56
CA PHE A 242 20.22 -4.81 0.58
C PHE A 242 20.41 -5.34 -0.85
N LYS A 243 21.44 -6.17 -1.02
CA LYS A 243 21.79 -6.75 -2.31
C LYS A 243 20.59 -7.50 -2.88
N ASP A 244 20.34 -7.26 -4.17
CA ASP A 244 19.21 -7.81 -4.93
C ASP A 244 17.81 -7.46 -4.35
N GLY A 245 17.72 -6.44 -3.47
CA GLY A 245 16.50 -6.09 -2.77
C GLY A 245 16.11 -7.13 -1.70
N GLU A 246 17.00 -8.05 -1.33
CA GLU A 246 16.70 -9.13 -0.41
C GLU A 246 17.23 -8.84 0.98
N CYS A 247 16.33 -8.65 1.92
CA CYS A 247 16.57 -8.90 3.34
C CYS A 247 15.74 -10.12 3.76
N GLY A 248 16.21 -10.85 4.73
CA GLY A 248 15.56 -12.08 5.18
C GLY A 248 15.90 -12.36 6.63
N TYR A 249 15.94 -13.63 6.96
CA TYR A 249 16.13 -14.08 8.33
C TYR A 249 17.40 -14.89 8.47
N VAL A 250 18.08 -14.74 9.60
CA VAL A 250 19.17 -15.61 10.00
C VAL A 250 18.78 -16.39 11.25
N SER A 251 19.13 -17.65 11.31
CA SER A 251 18.86 -18.53 12.45
C SER A 251 19.44 -17.95 13.72
N ALA A 252 18.66 -17.92 14.80
CA ALA A 252 19.13 -17.47 16.09
C ALA A 252 20.25 -18.36 16.67
N SER A 253 20.29 -19.65 16.29
CA SER A 253 21.29 -20.59 16.78
C SER A 253 22.57 -20.68 15.95
N THR A 254 22.49 -20.47 14.62
CA THR A 254 23.64 -20.66 13.72
C THR A 254 24.09 -19.38 13.03
N GLY A 255 23.25 -18.36 12.97
CA GLY A 255 23.49 -17.15 12.18
C GLY A 255 23.44 -17.35 10.67
N GLU A 256 23.05 -18.52 10.18
CA GLU A 256 22.93 -18.82 8.75
C GLU A 256 21.57 -18.40 8.21
N LYS A 257 21.50 -18.14 6.88
CA LYS A 257 20.25 -17.82 6.20
C LYS A 257 19.18 -18.88 6.45
N MET A 258 17.96 -18.42 6.70
CA MET A 258 16.80 -19.29 6.83
C MET A 258 15.91 -19.20 5.61
N THR A 259 15.32 -20.33 5.23
CA THR A 259 14.17 -20.39 4.31
C THR A 259 12.90 -20.30 5.11
N VAL A 260 11.97 -19.47 4.67
CA VAL A 260 10.63 -19.31 5.26
C VAL A 260 9.61 -20.09 4.45
N ASP A 261 8.59 -20.61 5.12
CA ASP A 261 7.45 -21.20 4.44
C ASP A 261 6.70 -20.10 3.67
N SER A 262 6.27 -20.37 2.44
CA SER A 262 5.82 -19.42 1.40
C SER A 262 4.65 -18.47 1.77
N ARG A 263 4.25 -18.40 3.05
CA ARG A 263 3.27 -17.45 3.58
C ARG A 263 3.90 -16.20 4.24
N ASP A 264 5.20 -16.23 4.49
CA ASP A 264 5.90 -15.21 5.29
C ASP A 264 6.84 -14.35 4.43
N ASP A 265 6.59 -14.24 3.14
CA ASP A 265 7.30 -13.33 2.22
C ASP A 265 6.92 -11.85 2.50
N PHE A 266 7.10 -11.40 3.74
CA PHE A 266 6.86 -10.01 4.14
C PHE A 266 7.86 -9.00 3.55
N PHE A 267 8.87 -9.47 2.85
CA PHE A 267 9.97 -8.64 2.33
C PHE A 267 10.03 -8.54 0.81
N LYS A 268 8.99 -9.01 0.10
CA LYS A 268 8.89 -8.74 -1.34
C LYS A 268 8.37 -7.33 -1.55
N GLU A 269 9.12 -6.51 -2.28
CA GLU A 269 8.60 -5.28 -2.85
C GLU A 269 7.30 -5.60 -3.61
N GLU A 270 6.17 -5.08 -3.13
CA GLU A 270 4.92 -5.16 -3.88
C GLU A 270 5.12 -4.41 -5.19
N SER A 271 5.11 -5.15 -6.28
CA SER A 271 4.93 -4.55 -7.59
C SER A 271 3.52 -3.96 -7.60
N SER A 272 3.42 -2.64 -7.61
CA SER A 272 2.15 -1.93 -7.73
C SER A 272 1.42 -2.38 -9.00
N SER A 273 0.38 -3.17 -8.83
CA SER A 273 -0.59 -3.42 -9.89
C SER A 273 -1.41 -2.14 -10.07
N SER A 274 -1.24 -1.47 -11.19
CA SER A 274 -2.10 -0.36 -11.56
C SER A 274 -3.50 -0.87 -11.86
N ASP A 275 -4.46 -0.48 -11.05
CA ASP A 275 -5.87 -0.72 -11.30
C ASP A 275 -6.31 0.00 -12.57
N MET A 276 -6.75 -0.76 -13.55
CA MET A 276 -7.35 -0.22 -14.77
C MET A 276 -8.77 0.27 -14.47
N VAL A 277 -8.96 1.57 -14.55
CA VAL A 277 -10.28 2.19 -14.53
C VAL A 277 -10.96 1.92 -15.87
N GLY A 278 -12.06 1.17 -15.83
CA GLY A 278 -12.89 0.89 -17.00
C GLY A 278 -13.64 2.16 -17.45
N GLY A 279 -13.40 2.59 -18.68
CA GLY A 279 -14.12 3.69 -19.31
C GLY A 279 -15.55 3.31 -19.70
N GLY A 280 -16.53 4.08 -19.21
CA GLY A 280 -17.95 3.96 -19.58
C GLY A 280 -18.22 4.49 -20.98
N GLY A 281 -19.05 3.78 -21.74
CA GLY A 281 -19.45 4.14 -23.08
C GLY A 281 -20.34 5.39 -23.12
N ALA A 282 -20.03 6.30 -24.03
CA ALA A 282 -20.83 7.48 -24.33
C ALA A 282 -21.58 7.33 -25.65
N ASN A 283 -22.81 7.83 -25.65
CA ASN A 283 -23.72 7.88 -26.81
C ASN A 283 -23.13 8.69 -27.98
N ARG A 284 -23.32 8.16 -29.18
CA ARG A 284 -22.93 8.81 -30.44
C ARG A 284 -23.90 9.94 -30.80
N ASN A 285 -23.36 11.17 -30.84
CA ASN A 285 -23.78 12.21 -31.77
C ASN A 285 -22.59 12.48 -32.70
N GLU A 286 -22.85 12.64 -33.98
CA GLU A 286 -21.82 12.98 -34.99
C GLU A 286 -21.25 14.37 -34.67
N ALA A 287 -20.15 14.39 -33.91
CA ALA A 287 -19.38 15.60 -33.67
C ALA A 287 -18.20 15.65 -34.65
N GLN A 288 -17.93 16.83 -35.23
CA GLN A 288 -16.72 17.08 -36.00
C GLN A 288 -15.51 16.84 -35.07
N LEU A 289 -14.56 16.02 -35.58
CA LEU A 289 -13.33 15.72 -34.82
C LEU A 289 -12.48 16.99 -34.68
N THR A 290 -11.92 17.17 -33.51
CA THR A 290 -10.96 18.25 -33.24
C THR A 290 -9.62 17.96 -33.88
N GLU A 291 -8.77 18.99 -34.02
CA GLU A 291 -7.41 18.82 -34.56
C GLU A 291 -6.56 17.83 -33.73
N ALA A 292 -6.76 17.81 -32.43
CA ALA A 292 -6.11 16.86 -31.51
C ALA A 292 -6.56 15.40 -31.75
N GLU A 293 -7.86 15.18 -31.97
CA GLU A 293 -8.42 13.86 -32.27
C GLU A 293 -7.95 13.35 -33.64
N LEU A 294 -7.88 14.23 -34.66
CA LEU A 294 -7.33 13.88 -35.96
C LEU A 294 -5.85 13.50 -35.88
N LYS A 295 -5.05 14.24 -35.09
CA LYS A 295 -3.64 13.93 -34.85
C LYS A 295 -3.46 12.59 -34.17
N GLU A 296 -4.30 12.27 -33.19
CA GLU A 296 -4.25 10.98 -32.47
C GLU A 296 -4.61 9.81 -33.40
N LEU A 297 -5.61 9.96 -34.26
CA LEU A 297 -5.96 8.96 -35.27
C LEU A 297 -4.81 8.67 -36.25
N VAL A 298 -4.08 9.71 -36.66
CA VAL A 298 -2.88 9.57 -37.51
C VAL A 298 -1.78 8.82 -36.74
N ASN A 299 -1.56 9.14 -35.47
CA ASN A 299 -0.59 8.43 -34.63
C ASN A 299 -0.91 6.93 -34.51
N ILE A 300 -2.17 6.59 -34.23
CA ILE A 300 -2.65 5.20 -34.12
C ILE A 300 -2.49 4.47 -35.48
N SER A 301 -2.75 5.12 -36.60
CA SER A 301 -2.62 4.48 -37.92
C SER A 301 -1.19 4.10 -38.32
N ASN A 302 -0.20 4.69 -37.65
CA ASN A 302 1.23 4.42 -37.86
C ASN A 302 1.81 3.35 -36.89
N LEU A 303 0.96 2.74 -36.05
CA LEU A 303 1.38 1.68 -35.17
C LEU A 303 1.43 0.34 -35.90
N ILE A 304 2.20 -0.61 -35.32
CA ILE A 304 2.23 -1.98 -35.83
C ILE A 304 0.82 -2.59 -35.81
N SER A 305 0.48 -3.25 -36.91
CA SER A 305 -0.80 -3.97 -37.01
C SER A 305 -0.81 -5.27 -36.19
N GLN A 306 -2.01 -5.82 -35.98
CA GLN A 306 -2.15 -7.12 -35.36
C GLN A 306 -1.34 -8.21 -36.07
N SER A 307 -1.36 -8.23 -37.40
CA SER A 307 -0.64 -9.24 -38.19
C SER A 307 0.87 -9.09 -38.09
N GLU A 308 1.39 -7.87 -38.02
CA GLU A 308 2.83 -7.62 -37.82
C GLU A 308 3.27 -8.05 -36.43
N ALA A 309 2.50 -7.71 -35.37
CA ALA A 309 2.76 -8.15 -34.01
C ALA A 309 2.74 -9.67 -33.88
N GLU A 310 1.70 -10.32 -34.45
CA GLU A 310 1.56 -11.77 -34.45
C GLU A 310 2.71 -12.47 -35.20
N ASN A 311 3.05 -12.01 -36.38
CA ASN A 311 4.16 -12.56 -37.18
C ASN A 311 5.49 -12.39 -36.47
N LYS A 312 5.73 -11.23 -35.86
CA LYS A 312 6.95 -10.98 -35.09
C LYS A 312 7.07 -11.94 -33.91
N LEU A 313 6.04 -12.09 -33.10
CA LEU A 313 6.04 -13.01 -31.95
C LEU A 313 6.21 -14.46 -32.41
N LYS A 314 5.48 -14.93 -33.42
CA LYS A 314 5.57 -16.29 -33.98
C LYS A 314 6.93 -16.59 -34.65
N SER A 315 7.70 -15.56 -35.01
CA SER A 315 9.06 -15.75 -35.54
C SER A 315 10.04 -16.29 -34.48
N TYR A 316 9.74 -16.09 -33.20
CA TYR A 316 10.52 -16.63 -32.10
C TYR A 316 10.04 -18.06 -31.76
N LYS A 317 10.72 -19.06 -32.29
CA LYS A 317 10.36 -20.46 -32.10
C LYS A 317 10.36 -20.90 -30.63
N GLU A 318 11.20 -20.24 -29.84
CA GLU A 318 11.39 -20.45 -28.40
C GLU A 318 10.12 -20.14 -27.60
N LEU A 319 9.18 -19.36 -28.16
CA LEU A 319 7.87 -19.09 -27.53
C LEU A 319 6.87 -20.25 -27.67
N ASN A 320 7.07 -21.13 -28.65
CA ASN A 320 6.16 -22.27 -28.91
C ASN A 320 4.68 -21.90 -29.13
N ILE A 321 4.42 -20.74 -29.72
CA ILE A 321 3.07 -20.15 -29.92
C ILE A 321 2.56 -20.30 -31.37
N GLY A 322 3.25 -21.03 -32.23
CA GLY A 322 2.92 -21.11 -33.65
C GLY A 322 1.49 -21.57 -33.97
N SER A 323 0.90 -22.42 -33.13
CA SER A 323 -0.46 -22.94 -33.27
C SER A 323 -1.53 -22.08 -32.60
N LEU A 324 -1.16 -21.05 -31.83
CA LEU A 324 -2.12 -20.21 -31.14
C LEU A 324 -2.79 -19.22 -32.10
N LYS A 325 -4.05 -18.90 -31.80
CA LYS A 325 -4.82 -17.85 -32.46
C LYS A 325 -5.00 -16.65 -31.58
N THR A 326 -4.94 -15.48 -32.18
CA THR A 326 -5.20 -14.23 -31.47
C THR A 326 -6.64 -14.16 -31.04
N SER A 327 -6.85 -14.01 -29.73
CA SER A 327 -8.17 -13.84 -29.10
C SER A 327 -8.50 -12.37 -28.87
N SER A 328 -7.50 -11.51 -28.64
CA SER A 328 -7.69 -10.06 -28.55
C SER A 328 -6.45 -9.31 -28.97
N PHE A 329 -6.67 -8.11 -29.49
CA PHE A 329 -5.66 -7.14 -29.86
C PHE A 329 -6.13 -5.76 -29.43
N SER A 330 -5.30 -5.00 -28.71
CA SER A 330 -5.64 -3.67 -28.24
C SER A 330 -4.42 -2.75 -28.22
N VAL A 331 -4.69 -1.46 -28.33
CA VAL A 331 -3.69 -0.41 -28.22
C VAL A 331 -4.01 0.40 -26.96
N SER A 332 -3.02 0.63 -26.15
CA SER A 332 -3.09 1.54 -25.00
C SER A 332 -2.01 2.62 -25.15
N LYS A 333 -2.28 3.80 -24.63
CA LYS A 333 -1.33 4.90 -24.59
C LYS A 333 -0.99 5.19 -23.15
N ASN A 334 0.29 5.13 -22.83
CA ASN A 334 0.81 5.57 -21.55
C ASN A 334 1.78 6.72 -21.82
N GLU A 335 1.39 7.92 -21.40
CA GLU A 335 2.09 9.18 -21.74
C GLU A 335 2.25 9.37 -23.25
N GLU A 336 3.49 9.35 -23.77
CA GLU A 336 3.82 9.48 -25.19
C GLU A 336 4.08 8.12 -25.87
N LYS A 337 4.04 7.01 -25.10
CA LYS A 337 4.32 5.66 -25.61
C LYS A 337 3.02 4.93 -25.93
N TYR A 338 2.96 4.32 -27.10
CA TYR A 338 1.87 3.43 -27.49
C TYR A 338 2.29 1.99 -27.25
N ILE A 339 1.46 1.25 -26.55
CA ILE A 339 1.67 -0.16 -26.24
C ILE A 339 0.59 -0.97 -26.95
N VAL A 340 1.04 -1.91 -27.77
CA VAL A 340 0.18 -2.90 -28.40
C VAL A 340 0.15 -4.14 -27.55
N ASN A 341 -1.04 -4.57 -27.16
CA ASN A 341 -1.25 -5.79 -26.39
C ASN A 341 -1.94 -6.85 -27.27
N ILE A 342 -1.41 -8.06 -27.26
CA ILE A 342 -1.93 -9.19 -28.01
C ILE A 342 -2.08 -10.41 -27.10
N ASN A 343 -3.26 -11.01 -27.10
CA ASN A 343 -3.53 -12.24 -26.41
C ASN A 343 -3.80 -13.37 -27.41
N MET A 344 -3.21 -14.53 -27.18
CA MET A 344 -3.37 -15.70 -28.02
C MET A 344 -3.72 -16.93 -27.18
N ASN A 345 -4.61 -17.76 -27.69
CA ASN A 345 -5.06 -18.97 -27.01
C ASN A 345 -5.05 -20.18 -27.95
N SER A 346 -4.99 -21.38 -27.37
CA SER A 346 -5.24 -22.62 -28.12
C SER A 346 -6.74 -22.77 -28.42
N GLU A 347 -7.06 -23.25 -29.62
CA GLU A 347 -8.46 -23.54 -30.00
C GLU A 347 -9.03 -24.78 -29.29
N ASN A 348 -8.18 -25.63 -28.74
CA ASN A 348 -8.59 -26.90 -28.16
C ASN A 348 -8.52 -26.80 -26.62
N SER A 349 -9.66 -27.00 -25.95
CA SER A 349 -9.79 -26.94 -24.48
C SER A 349 -8.94 -27.97 -23.72
N GLU A 350 -8.43 -29.02 -24.41
CA GLU A 350 -7.55 -30.03 -23.80
C GLU A 350 -6.09 -29.53 -23.62
N LYS A 351 -5.69 -28.47 -24.31
CA LYS A 351 -4.36 -27.83 -24.14
C LYS A 351 -4.55 -26.36 -23.77
N ASN A 352 -4.74 -26.11 -22.50
CA ASN A 352 -4.80 -24.74 -21.97
C ASN A 352 -3.43 -24.06 -22.15
N HIS A 353 -3.22 -23.46 -23.31
CA HIS A 353 -2.05 -22.67 -23.63
C HIS A 353 -2.48 -21.21 -23.84
N TYR A 354 -2.00 -20.33 -22.96
CA TYR A 354 -2.28 -18.90 -22.95
C TYR A 354 -1.00 -18.11 -23.17
N PHE A 355 -1.08 -17.16 -24.06
CA PHE A 355 0.01 -16.23 -24.33
C PHE A 355 -0.51 -14.79 -24.28
N ASN A 356 0.19 -13.94 -23.55
CA ASN A 356 -0.02 -12.49 -23.51
C ASN A 356 1.27 -11.81 -23.89
N GLY A 357 1.23 -10.85 -24.82
CA GLY A 357 2.39 -10.08 -25.23
C GLY A 357 2.07 -8.60 -25.29
N SER A 358 3.01 -7.77 -24.84
CA SER A 358 2.98 -6.32 -24.98
C SER A 358 4.19 -5.88 -25.79
N LEU A 359 3.96 -5.07 -26.83
CA LEU A 359 5.00 -4.56 -27.72
C LEU A 359 4.92 -3.04 -27.76
N ASP A 360 6.04 -2.38 -28.00
CA ASP A 360 6.04 -0.97 -28.38
C ASP A 360 5.30 -0.79 -29.71
N GLY A 361 4.30 0.08 -29.70
CA GLY A 361 3.40 0.24 -30.85
C GLY A 361 4.08 0.80 -32.10
N LYS A 362 5.17 1.55 -31.96
CA LYS A 362 5.90 2.16 -33.07
C LYS A 362 7.01 1.26 -33.61
N THR A 363 7.77 0.65 -32.71
CA THR A 363 8.96 -0.14 -33.08
C THR A 363 8.67 -1.63 -33.18
N GLY A 364 7.60 -2.09 -32.51
CA GLY A 364 7.28 -3.49 -32.35
C GLY A 364 8.25 -4.23 -31.42
N GLU A 365 9.10 -3.55 -30.64
CA GLU A 365 9.95 -4.19 -29.64
C GLU A 365 9.08 -4.87 -28.57
N ILE A 366 9.50 -6.07 -28.14
CA ILE A 366 8.79 -6.79 -27.08
C ILE A 366 9.11 -6.11 -25.75
N ILE A 367 8.07 -5.62 -25.06
CA ILE A 367 8.17 -5.02 -23.72
C ILE A 367 7.98 -6.11 -22.68
N SER A 368 6.93 -6.93 -22.83
CA SER A 368 6.68 -8.03 -21.92
C SER A 368 5.96 -9.16 -22.62
N LEU A 369 6.11 -10.36 -22.05
CA LEU A 369 5.25 -11.49 -22.40
C LEU A 369 5.13 -12.45 -21.22
N ASN A 370 3.96 -13.10 -21.15
CA ASN A 370 3.69 -14.25 -20.31
C ASN A 370 3.13 -15.37 -21.17
N ASN A 371 3.70 -16.53 -21.03
CA ASN A 371 3.41 -17.69 -21.84
C ASN A 371 3.24 -18.91 -20.93
N HIS A 372 2.04 -19.43 -20.85
CA HIS A 372 1.69 -20.46 -19.89
C HIS A 372 1.00 -21.64 -20.56
N ILE A 373 1.59 -22.82 -20.41
CA ILE A 373 1.02 -24.09 -20.83
C ILE A 373 0.58 -24.86 -19.57
N TYR A 374 -0.71 -25.07 -19.40
CA TYR A 374 -1.25 -25.81 -18.26
C TYR A 374 -1.05 -27.31 -18.48
N ARG A 375 -0.43 -27.98 -17.50
CA ARG A 375 -0.26 -29.45 -17.49
C ARG A 375 -0.50 -30.01 -16.10
N GLU A 376 -1.11 -31.18 -16.04
CA GLU A 376 -1.40 -31.90 -14.79
C GLU A 376 -0.18 -32.66 -14.20
N ASN A 377 1.00 -32.66 -14.84
CA ASN A 377 2.10 -33.53 -14.43
C ASN A 377 3.17 -32.85 -13.58
N ASN A 378 3.29 -33.31 -12.34
CA ASN A 378 4.37 -33.01 -11.40
C ASN A 378 5.55 -34.01 -11.59
N ASN A 379 6.29 -33.91 -12.67
CA ASN A 379 7.59 -34.56 -12.75
C ASN A 379 8.59 -33.80 -11.87
N SER A 380 9.33 -34.49 -11.01
CA SER A 380 10.42 -33.88 -10.23
C SER A 380 11.51 -33.36 -11.17
N LEU A 381 11.73 -32.04 -11.15
CA LEU A 381 12.75 -31.37 -11.97
C LEU A 381 14.13 -31.53 -11.33
N THR A 382 15.15 -31.69 -12.18
CA THR A 382 16.56 -31.79 -11.76
C THR A 382 17.24 -30.42 -11.90
N SER A 383 18.37 -30.23 -11.21
CA SER A 383 19.20 -29.02 -11.38
C SER A 383 19.62 -28.81 -12.84
N SER A 384 19.83 -29.90 -13.60
CA SER A 384 20.14 -29.84 -15.04
C SER A 384 18.97 -29.26 -15.86
N ASP A 385 17.74 -29.47 -15.44
CA ASP A 385 16.57 -28.93 -16.12
C ASP A 385 16.48 -27.41 -15.94
N TYR A 386 16.77 -26.93 -14.73
CA TYR A 386 16.85 -25.50 -14.46
C TYR A 386 17.99 -24.82 -15.24
N LEU A 387 19.19 -25.40 -15.27
CA LEU A 387 20.32 -24.87 -16.04
C LEU A 387 20.02 -24.76 -17.55
N LYS A 388 19.33 -25.76 -18.13
CA LYS A 388 18.89 -25.69 -19.54
C LYS A 388 17.87 -24.58 -19.75
N ALA A 389 16.92 -24.41 -18.84
CA ALA A 389 15.96 -23.33 -18.92
C ALA A 389 16.62 -21.95 -18.85
N VAL A 390 17.59 -21.80 -17.94
CA VAL A 390 18.40 -20.58 -17.84
C VAL A 390 19.10 -20.27 -19.16
N SER A 391 19.77 -21.25 -19.79
CA SER A 391 20.46 -21.05 -21.08
C SER A 391 19.49 -20.60 -22.19
N ILE A 392 18.29 -21.18 -22.25
CA ILE A 392 17.24 -20.77 -23.21
C ILE A 392 16.79 -19.32 -22.94
N ALA A 393 16.63 -18.95 -21.67
CA ALA A 393 16.26 -17.61 -21.27
C ALA A 393 17.34 -16.56 -21.62
N GLU A 394 18.63 -16.92 -21.40
CA GLU A 394 19.79 -16.09 -21.77
C GLU A 394 19.85 -15.84 -23.29
N ASP A 395 19.76 -16.90 -24.08
CA ASP A 395 19.79 -16.80 -25.55
C ASP A 395 18.61 -15.93 -26.05
N PHE A 396 17.43 -16.08 -25.48
CA PHE A 396 16.26 -15.29 -25.84
C PHE A 396 16.44 -13.81 -25.47
N ALA A 397 16.90 -13.51 -24.24
CA ALA A 397 17.16 -12.15 -23.80
C ALA A 397 18.18 -11.45 -24.71
N GLN A 398 19.28 -12.13 -25.05
CA GLN A 398 20.30 -11.62 -25.97
C GLN A 398 19.75 -11.37 -27.38
N LYS A 399 18.82 -12.20 -27.85
CA LYS A 399 18.20 -12.09 -29.16
C LYS A 399 17.20 -10.93 -29.24
N VAL A 400 16.39 -10.76 -28.19
CA VAL A 400 15.31 -9.77 -28.15
C VAL A 400 15.81 -8.38 -27.75
N ALA A 401 16.68 -8.29 -26.74
CA ALA A 401 17.22 -7.03 -26.24
C ALA A 401 18.66 -6.74 -26.70
N LYS A 402 19.01 -7.14 -27.90
CA LYS A 402 20.37 -7.20 -28.49
C LYS A 402 21.27 -5.99 -28.18
N ASP A 403 20.72 -4.78 -28.22
CA ASP A 403 21.51 -3.56 -28.02
C ASP A 403 21.54 -3.16 -26.54
N LYS A 404 20.41 -3.21 -25.85
CA LYS A 404 20.30 -2.86 -24.43
C LYS A 404 21.08 -3.80 -23.52
N ILE A 405 21.11 -5.08 -23.85
CA ILE A 405 21.83 -6.10 -23.04
C ILE A 405 23.34 -5.87 -22.99
N LYS A 406 23.92 -5.19 -23.97
CA LYS A 406 25.34 -4.83 -24.01
C LYS A 406 25.74 -3.86 -22.90
N GLU A 407 24.77 -3.05 -22.43
CA GLU A 407 24.97 -2.10 -21.34
C GLU A 407 24.72 -2.75 -19.97
N CYS A 408 24.37 -4.04 -19.94
CA CYS A 408 23.93 -4.72 -18.74
C CYS A 408 24.98 -5.69 -18.19
N SER A 409 24.83 -5.99 -16.90
CA SER A 409 25.51 -7.10 -16.24
C SER A 409 24.49 -8.13 -15.78
N PRO A 410 24.77 -9.44 -15.97
CA PRO A 410 23.90 -10.49 -15.45
C PRO A 410 23.94 -10.49 -13.92
N ASP A 411 22.80 -10.73 -13.33
CA ASP A 411 22.69 -11.02 -11.92
C ASP A 411 23.10 -12.49 -11.65
N LYS A 412 23.55 -12.78 -10.43
CA LYS A 412 23.91 -14.17 -10.09
C LYS A 412 22.65 -15.03 -10.13
N ILE A 413 22.71 -16.11 -10.91
CA ILE A 413 21.63 -17.10 -10.99
C ILE A 413 21.57 -17.85 -9.66
N LYS A 414 20.38 -17.88 -9.05
CA LYS A 414 20.12 -18.70 -7.86
C LYS A 414 19.95 -20.17 -8.26
N GLU A 415 20.34 -21.06 -7.38
CA GLU A 415 20.10 -22.50 -7.58
C GLU A 415 18.60 -22.78 -7.77
N ASN A 416 18.29 -23.68 -8.71
CA ASN A 416 16.92 -24.10 -9.05
C ASN A 416 15.99 -22.98 -9.52
N THR A 417 16.53 -21.93 -10.12
CA THR A 417 15.75 -20.91 -10.83
C THR A 417 15.74 -21.15 -12.34
N SER A 418 14.70 -20.71 -13.02
CA SER A 418 14.53 -20.88 -14.46
C SER A 418 14.46 -19.53 -15.19
N TYR A 419 15.02 -18.50 -14.60
CA TYR A 419 15.06 -17.15 -15.16
C TYR A 419 16.44 -16.53 -15.04
N VAL A 420 16.70 -15.52 -15.88
CA VAL A 420 17.87 -14.63 -15.84
C VAL A 420 17.44 -13.20 -15.69
N ARG A 421 18.25 -12.42 -15.02
CA ARG A 421 18.06 -10.98 -14.87
C ARG A 421 19.34 -10.24 -15.22
N TYR A 422 19.18 -9.14 -15.92
CA TYR A 422 20.27 -8.23 -16.28
C TYR A 422 19.90 -6.84 -15.81
N TYR A 423 20.84 -6.11 -15.20
CA TYR A 423 20.70 -4.71 -14.84
C TYR A 423 21.63 -3.85 -15.68
N ARG A 424 21.14 -2.70 -16.15
CA ARG A 424 21.99 -1.70 -16.79
C ARG A 424 23.10 -1.25 -15.83
N LEU A 425 24.33 -1.14 -16.33
CA LEU A 425 25.45 -0.58 -15.59
C LEU A 425 25.74 0.85 -16.06
N VAL A 426 25.75 1.78 -15.10
CA VAL A 426 26.16 3.15 -15.30
C VAL A 426 27.29 3.47 -14.31
N ASN A 427 28.43 3.98 -14.79
CA ASN A 427 29.61 4.21 -13.97
C ASN A 427 30.03 2.97 -13.14
N GLY A 428 29.77 1.76 -13.64
CA GLY A 428 30.08 0.51 -12.94
C GLY A 428 29.08 0.14 -11.83
N VAL A 429 28.00 0.90 -11.63
CA VAL A 429 26.94 0.68 -10.63
C VAL A 429 25.66 0.24 -11.33
N LYS A 430 24.94 -0.71 -10.74
CA LYS A 430 23.62 -1.17 -11.26
C LYS A 430 22.60 -0.04 -11.21
N TYR A 431 21.93 0.22 -12.32
CA TYR A 431 20.70 1.03 -12.35
C TYR A 431 19.49 0.12 -12.30
N VAL A 432 18.85 0.04 -11.14
CA VAL A 432 17.87 -1.03 -10.86
C VAL A 432 16.51 -0.84 -11.54
N ASP A 433 16.20 0.37 -11.98
CA ASP A 433 14.98 0.65 -12.74
C ASP A 433 15.11 0.26 -14.22
N ASN A 434 16.34 -0.03 -14.70
CA ASN A 434 16.58 -0.57 -16.02
C ASN A 434 17.03 -2.03 -15.91
N SER A 435 16.12 -2.94 -16.24
CA SER A 435 16.36 -4.38 -16.15
C SER A 435 15.74 -5.15 -17.29
N ILE A 436 16.35 -6.29 -17.62
CA ILE A 436 15.84 -7.27 -18.56
C ILE A 436 15.73 -8.59 -17.81
N VAL A 437 14.53 -9.18 -17.80
CA VAL A 437 14.25 -10.48 -17.17
C VAL A 437 13.69 -11.41 -18.23
N ALA A 438 14.22 -12.60 -18.31
CA ALA A 438 13.69 -13.67 -19.16
C ALA A 438 13.62 -14.96 -18.37
N GLY A 439 12.52 -15.68 -18.53
CA GLY A 439 12.29 -16.97 -17.89
C GLY A 439 11.89 -18.04 -18.90
N ALA A 440 12.29 -19.28 -18.65
CA ALA A 440 11.87 -20.42 -19.46
C ALA A 440 11.33 -21.55 -18.60
N SER A 441 10.40 -22.32 -19.12
CA SER A 441 9.89 -23.52 -18.43
C SER A 441 11.01 -24.55 -18.27
N ALA A 442 11.34 -24.89 -17.03
CA ALA A 442 12.32 -25.94 -16.74
C ALA A 442 11.82 -27.33 -17.17
N ALA A 443 10.50 -27.53 -17.24
CA ALA A 443 9.91 -28.79 -17.71
C ALA A 443 9.91 -28.89 -19.24
N ASP A 444 9.42 -27.84 -19.92
CA ASP A 444 9.03 -27.91 -21.33
C ASP A 444 10.00 -27.15 -22.26
N LYS A 445 10.97 -26.44 -21.70
CA LYS A 445 12.05 -25.77 -22.46
C LYS A 445 11.54 -24.73 -23.47
N TYR A 446 10.48 -23.97 -23.11
CA TYR A 446 10.02 -22.82 -23.89
C TYR A 446 10.10 -21.54 -23.03
N ILE A 447 10.12 -20.38 -23.64
CA ILE A 447 10.12 -19.10 -22.92
C ILE A 447 8.76 -18.89 -22.27
N SER A 448 8.75 -18.85 -20.95
CA SER A 448 7.55 -18.65 -20.12
C SER A 448 7.27 -17.18 -19.79
N SER A 449 8.32 -16.35 -19.74
CA SER A 449 8.19 -14.94 -19.43
C SER A 449 9.33 -14.11 -20.02
N TYR A 450 9.05 -12.86 -20.31
CA TYR A 450 10.06 -11.85 -20.62
C TYR A 450 9.51 -10.49 -20.19
N HIS A 451 10.36 -9.67 -19.64
CA HIS A 451 10.03 -8.30 -19.29
C HIS A 451 11.26 -7.40 -19.41
N ILE A 452 11.09 -6.23 -19.98
CA ILE A 452 12.10 -5.19 -19.99
C ILE A 452 11.51 -3.91 -19.41
N THR A 453 12.17 -3.40 -18.38
CA THR A 453 11.96 -2.04 -17.87
C THR A 453 13.16 -1.23 -18.35
N TRP A 454 12.88 -0.14 -19.07
CA TRP A 454 13.95 0.67 -19.65
C TRP A 454 13.54 2.12 -19.71
N ASP A 455 14.29 2.97 -19.03
CA ASP A 455 14.15 4.42 -19.04
C ASP A 455 15.40 5.03 -19.63
N ASP A 456 15.26 5.66 -20.80
CA ASP A 456 16.32 6.37 -21.48
C ASP A 456 16.35 7.87 -21.10
N ASP A 457 15.31 8.36 -20.41
CA ASP A 457 15.08 9.78 -20.15
C ASP A 457 15.85 10.29 -18.92
N VAL A 458 16.70 9.46 -18.29
CA VAL A 458 17.51 9.87 -17.13
C VAL A 458 18.66 10.76 -17.61
N ALA A 459 18.57 12.05 -17.29
CA ALA A 459 19.52 13.06 -17.75
C ALA A 459 20.85 13.02 -16.99
N SER A 460 20.86 12.57 -15.72
CA SER A 460 22.08 12.56 -14.91
C SER A 460 22.13 11.43 -13.90
N PHE A 461 23.37 11.01 -13.59
CA PHE A 461 23.69 10.03 -12.56
C PHE A 461 24.73 10.62 -11.61
N THR A 462 24.47 10.56 -10.32
CA THR A 462 25.43 11.03 -9.30
C THR A 462 26.71 10.19 -9.33
N SER A 463 27.89 10.83 -9.29
CA SER A 463 29.17 10.12 -9.30
C SER A 463 29.29 9.16 -8.10
N PRO A 464 29.66 7.88 -8.30
CA PRO A 464 29.88 6.91 -7.21
C PRO A 464 30.98 7.33 -6.22
N GLU A 465 31.91 8.18 -6.63
CA GLU A 465 32.98 8.70 -5.77
C GLU A 465 32.46 9.58 -4.63
N LYS A 466 31.21 10.09 -4.74
CA LYS A 466 30.58 10.88 -3.68
C LYS A 466 29.95 10.00 -2.60
N ALA A 467 29.90 8.68 -2.78
CA ALA A 467 29.27 7.78 -1.84
C ALA A 467 30.03 7.73 -0.52
N ILE A 468 29.28 7.72 0.60
CA ILE A 468 29.83 7.38 1.91
C ILE A 468 30.41 5.98 1.89
N ALA A 469 31.38 5.71 2.76
CA ALA A 469 31.99 4.39 2.85
C ALA A 469 30.90 3.32 3.24
N PRO A 470 30.98 2.08 2.70
CA PRO A 470 30.00 1.02 3.02
C PRO A 470 29.83 0.79 4.53
N ASN A 471 30.93 0.85 5.32
CA ASN A 471 30.86 0.72 6.77
C ASN A 471 30.04 1.83 7.46
N ALA A 472 29.95 3.02 6.88
CA ALA A 472 29.07 4.07 7.37
C ALA A 472 27.60 3.71 7.12
N ALA A 473 27.29 3.21 5.94
CA ALA A 473 25.94 2.72 5.61
C ALA A 473 25.48 1.60 6.56
N TYR A 474 26.33 0.61 6.85
CA TYR A 474 26.00 -0.42 7.85
C TYR A 474 25.73 0.13 9.25
N LYS A 475 26.47 1.16 9.69
CA LYS A 475 26.21 1.81 10.98
C LYS A 475 24.85 2.50 10.99
N ILE A 476 24.46 3.12 9.88
CA ILE A 476 23.14 3.76 9.74
C ILE A 476 22.05 2.70 9.82
N VAL A 477 22.15 1.58 9.11
CA VAL A 477 21.17 0.49 9.22
C VAL A 477 21.10 -0.04 10.65
N LYS A 478 22.23 -0.26 11.32
CA LYS A 478 22.24 -0.72 12.73
C LYS A 478 21.51 0.26 13.67
N SER A 479 21.57 1.56 13.40
CA SER A 479 20.91 2.59 14.20
C SER A 479 19.42 2.69 13.89
N GLU A 480 19.06 2.76 12.61
CA GLU A 480 17.70 3.06 12.14
C GLU A 480 16.81 1.84 12.03
N ALA A 481 17.38 0.67 11.79
CA ALA A 481 16.70 -0.62 11.69
C ALA A 481 17.52 -1.72 12.41
N PRO A 482 17.59 -1.69 13.74
CA PRO A 482 18.39 -2.63 14.52
C PRO A 482 17.96 -4.07 14.27
N ILE A 483 18.94 -4.97 14.23
CA ILE A 483 18.70 -6.41 14.10
C ILE A 483 18.10 -6.93 15.41
N ARG A 484 16.90 -7.49 15.34
CA ARG A 484 16.13 -7.95 16.50
C ARG A 484 15.74 -9.42 16.39
N PRO A 485 15.55 -10.10 17.54
CA PRO A 485 14.98 -11.44 17.53
C PRO A 485 13.52 -11.39 17.12
N VAL A 486 13.10 -12.34 16.28
CA VAL A 486 11.70 -12.57 15.89
C VAL A 486 11.46 -14.06 15.76
N TYR A 487 10.21 -14.50 15.85
CA TYR A 487 9.80 -15.85 15.47
C TYR A 487 9.14 -15.84 14.11
N ILE A 488 9.50 -16.81 13.27
CA ILE A 488 8.89 -17.04 11.95
C ILE A 488 8.43 -18.49 11.84
N LEU A 489 7.46 -18.75 10.99
CA LEU A 489 7.05 -20.11 10.66
C LEU A 489 8.04 -20.69 9.64
N SER A 490 8.71 -21.78 10.00
CA SER A 490 9.64 -22.49 9.14
C SER A 490 9.61 -24.00 9.43
N GLY A 491 9.37 -24.82 8.41
CA GLY A 491 9.24 -26.27 8.57
C GLY A 491 8.10 -26.70 9.51
N GLY A 492 7.00 -25.94 9.56
CA GLY A 492 5.84 -26.22 10.40
C GLY A 492 6.02 -25.90 11.89
N LYS A 493 7.08 -25.17 12.28
CA LYS A 493 7.35 -24.73 13.67
C LYS A 493 7.67 -23.24 13.70
N PHE A 494 7.41 -22.59 14.84
CA PHE A 494 7.94 -21.26 15.08
C PHE A 494 9.42 -21.35 15.48
N VAL A 495 10.27 -20.78 14.66
CA VAL A 495 11.73 -20.79 14.83
C VAL A 495 12.22 -19.39 15.14
N LYS A 496 13.02 -19.27 16.22
CA LYS A 496 13.65 -17.99 16.56
C LYS A 496 14.73 -17.65 15.56
N CYS A 497 14.69 -16.44 15.05
CA CYS A 497 15.65 -15.89 14.10
C CYS A 497 15.91 -14.41 14.37
N PHE A 498 16.83 -13.82 13.63
CA PHE A 498 17.12 -12.40 13.67
C PHE A 498 16.85 -11.76 12.30
N ALA A 499 16.26 -10.58 12.35
CA ALA A 499 16.01 -9.73 11.18
C ALA A 499 16.12 -8.24 11.57
N PRO A 500 16.30 -7.33 10.62
CA PRO A 500 16.12 -5.91 10.87
C PRO A 500 14.68 -5.63 11.34
N ASP A 501 14.51 -4.62 12.17
CA ASP A 501 13.19 -4.09 12.50
C ASP A 501 12.63 -3.39 11.25
N THR A 502 12.08 -4.20 10.36
CA THR A 502 11.64 -3.69 9.05
C THR A 502 10.22 -4.10 8.75
N THR A 503 9.35 -3.21 9.01
CA THR A 503 8.20 -2.96 8.14
C THR A 503 8.64 -2.11 6.90
N LEU A 504 9.95 -1.89 6.69
CA LEU A 504 10.49 -0.86 5.80
C LEU A 504 11.49 -1.46 4.82
N ALA A 505 11.35 -1.14 3.52
CA ALA A 505 12.44 -1.30 2.57
C ALA A 505 13.63 -0.42 3.01
N ILE A 506 14.77 -1.03 3.32
CA ILE A 506 15.96 -0.31 3.78
C ILE A 506 16.65 0.31 2.59
N LYS A 507 16.64 1.65 2.54
CA LYS A 507 17.36 2.46 1.56
C LYS A 507 18.09 3.59 2.29
N ILE A 508 19.30 3.89 1.87
CA ILE A 508 20.11 4.99 2.40
C ILE A 508 20.58 5.80 1.22
N ASP A 509 20.37 7.13 1.24
CA ASP A 509 21.02 8.01 0.29
C ASP A 509 22.54 7.89 0.46
N ALA A 510 23.20 7.43 -0.60
CA ALA A 510 24.63 7.12 -0.50
C ALA A 510 25.52 8.36 -0.43
N VAL A 511 25.00 9.55 -0.72
CA VAL A 511 25.77 10.81 -0.66
C VAL A 511 25.60 11.49 0.68
N THR A 512 24.34 11.61 1.15
CA THR A 512 24.02 12.32 2.39
C THR A 512 24.12 11.43 3.62
N GLY A 513 23.97 10.11 3.46
CA GLY A 513 23.82 9.16 4.55
C GLY A 513 22.43 9.16 5.17
N GLU A 514 21.46 9.81 4.56
CA GLU A 514 20.09 9.83 5.05
C GLU A 514 19.42 8.46 4.88
N PHE A 515 18.76 7.97 5.94
CA PHE A 515 17.94 6.77 5.89
C PHE A 515 16.59 7.11 5.25
N ILE A 516 16.36 6.61 4.05
CA ILE A 516 15.12 6.85 3.31
C ILE A 516 14.03 5.94 3.87
N ARG A 517 13.07 6.54 4.56
CA ARG A 517 11.90 5.82 5.08
C ARG A 517 10.85 5.77 3.98
N PRO A 518 10.30 4.59 3.65
CA PRO A 518 9.11 4.55 2.81
C PRO A 518 7.95 5.25 3.54
N ASP A 519 7.10 5.93 2.79
CA ASP A 519 5.97 6.75 3.31
C ASP A 519 4.92 5.96 4.11
N THR A 520 5.10 4.66 4.32
CA THR A 520 4.17 3.79 5.04
C THR A 520 4.13 4.04 6.56
N LYS A 521 5.13 4.72 7.16
CA LYS A 521 5.07 5.18 8.57
C LYS A 521 4.52 6.61 8.71
N THR A 522 3.55 6.93 7.94
CA THR A 522 2.89 8.24 7.90
C THR A 522 2.07 8.58 9.15
N ASN A 523 2.02 7.69 10.13
CA ASN A 523 1.22 7.86 11.34
C ASN A 523 2.06 7.95 12.63
N THR A 524 3.34 8.30 12.54
CA THR A 524 4.07 8.66 13.75
C THR A 524 3.40 9.88 14.38
N LYS A 525 2.95 9.71 15.61
CA LYS A 525 2.35 10.77 16.42
C LYS A 525 3.31 11.94 16.48
N THR A 526 2.89 13.11 16.02
CA THR A 526 3.68 14.34 16.15
C THR A 526 3.61 14.77 17.62
N ALA A 527 4.71 14.65 18.35
CA ALA A 527 4.83 15.17 19.71
C ALA A 527 5.72 16.39 19.66
N TYR A 528 5.14 17.56 19.99
CA TYR A 528 5.91 18.80 20.12
C TYR A 528 6.25 19.02 21.59
N ASP A 529 7.47 19.50 21.88
CA ASP A 529 7.98 19.70 23.22
C ASP A 529 7.56 21.04 23.84
N ASP A 530 6.99 21.95 23.04
CA ASP A 530 6.70 23.35 23.39
C ASP A 530 5.20 23.70 23.46
N ILE A 531 4.30 22.70 23.41
CA ILE A 531 2.84 22.94 23.43
C ILE A 531 2.17 22.71 24.80
N SER A 532 2.91 22.18 25.78
CA SER A 532 2.35 21.81 27.07
C SER A 532 1.79 23.05 27.80
N GLY A 533 0.50 23.00 28.14
CA GLY A 533 -0.21 24.11 28.77
C GLY A 533 -0.59 25.25 27.83
N HIS A 534 -0.26 25.19 26.55
CA HIS A 534 -0.67 26.16 25.56
C HIS A 534 -2.14 25.93 25.16
N TRP A 535 -2.90 26.99 24.87
CA TRP A 535 -4.33 26.90 24.52
C TRP A 535 -4.61 25.98 23.32
N CYS A 536 -3.68 25.84 22.37
CA CYS A 536 -3.85 24.98 21.19
C CYS A 536 -3.52 23.50 21.48
N GLU A 537 -2.96 23.14 22.64
CA GLU A 537 -2.52 21.79 22.97
C GLU A 537 -3.59 20.72 22.70
N PRO A 538 -4.88 20.88 23.11
CA PRO A 538 -5.91 19.88 22.82
C PRO A 538 -6.16 19.68 21.33
N MET A 539 -6.11 20.78 20.54
CA MET A 539 -6.32 20.75 19.10
C MET A 539 -5.15 20.08 18.38
N VAL A 540 -3.93 20.42 18.77
CA VAL A 540 -2.69 19.77 18.26
C VAL A 540 -2.74 18.28 18.51
N LYS A 541 -3.08 17.84 19.72
CA LYS A 541 -3.19 16.42 20.05
C LYS A 541 -4.22 15.70 19.20
N ALA A 542 -5.40 16.30 19.03
CA ALA A 542 -6.48 15.72 18.21
C ALA A 542 -6.08 15.59 16.72
N LEU A 543 -5.40 16.59 16.17
CA LEU A 543 -4.90 16.56 14.80
C LEU A 543 -3.74 15.56 14.63
N SER A 544 -2.80 15.51 15.60
CA SER A 544 -1.71 14.53 15.62
C SER A 544 -2.21 13.09 15.67
N ASP A 545 -3.28 12.81 16.44
CA ASP A 545 -3.87 11.48 16.54
C ASP A 545 -4.41 10.95 15.19
N VAL A 546 -4.63 11.85 14.24
CA VAL A 546 -5.11 11.53 12.87
C VAL A 546 -4.07 11.85 11.78
N GLY A 547 -2.81 12.04 12.15
CA GLY A 547 -1.70 12.22 11.22
C GLY A 547 -1.54 13.63 10.64
N ILE A 548 -2.26 14.64 11.17
CA ILE A 548 -2.13 16.03 10.74
C ILE A 548 -1.13 16.77 11.64
N GLY A 549 -0.03 17.22 11.07
CA GLY A 549 1.04 17.91 11.81
C GLY A 549 2.27 18.19 10.95
N LEU A 550 3.29 18.80 11.54
CA LEU A 550 4.59 19.05 10.94
C LEU A 550 5.62 18.07 11.52
N GLU A 551 6.58 17.63 10.72
CA GLU A 551 7.69 16.77 11.18
C GLU A 551 8.77 17.63 11.85
N LYS A 552 8.45 18.14 13.04
CA LYS A 552 9.30 19.01 13.85
C LYS A 552 9.23 18.63 15.31
N THR A 553 10.31 18.88 16.06
CA THR A 553 10.36 18.66 17.51
C THR A 553 9.54 19.72 18.26
N SER A 554 9.57 20.99 17.77
CA SER A 554 8.87 22.13 18.37
C SER A 554 7.91 22.75 17.34
N LEU A 555 6.70 23.09 17.76
CA LEU A 555 5.70 23.75 16.92
C LEU A 555 5.96 25.26 16.81
N ASN A 556 6.53 25.88 17.83
CA ASN A 556 6.66 27.34 18.01
C ASN A 556 5.29 28.05 17.90
N PRO A 557 4.32 27.73 18.77
CA PRO A 557 2.91 28.03 18.57
C PRO A 557 2.57 29.53 18.42
N ASP A 558 3.36 30.41 19.05
CA ASP A 558 3.16 31.87 19.04
C ASP A 558 4.02 32.62 18.00
N SER A 559 4.90 31.93 17.27
CA SER A 559 5.69 32.52 16.20
C SER A 559 4.86 32.72 14.93
N SER A 560 5.42 33.42 13.93
CA SER A 560 4.79 33.48 12.61
C SER A 560 5.05 32.17 11.85
N ILE A 561 4.01 31.60 11.21
CA ILE A 561 4.16 30.42 10.37
C ILE A 561 4.68 30.78 8.97
N THR A 562 5.51 29.95 8.38
CA THR A 562 5.97 30.11 7.01
C THR A 562 4.91 29.63 6.00
N GLN A 563 5.03 30.07 4.74
CA GLN A 563 4.15 29.61 3.66
C GLN A 563 4.22 28.09 3.48
N GLU A 564 5.43 27.53 3.52
CA GLU A 564 5.65 26.11 3.42
C GLU A 564 4.94 25.32 4.53
N ASP A 565 5.20 25.67 5.80
CA ASP A 565 4.59 24.98 6.95
C ASP A 565 3.06 25.08 6.94
N PHE A 566 2.53 26.24 6.57
CA PHE A 566 1.08 26.44 6.44
C PHE A 566 0.50 25.52 5.36
N LEU A 567 1.06 25.55 4.15
CA LEU A 567 0.59 24.72 3.04
C LEU A 567 0.72 23.23 3.36
N ARG A 568 1.78 22.81 4.04
CA ARG A 568 2.01 21.44 4.49
C ARG A 568 0.91 20.97 5.45
N LEU A 569 0.57 21.77 6.46
CA LEU A 569 -0.55 21.48 7.37
C LEU A 569 -1.89 21.38 6.63
N MET A 570 -2.16 22.30 5.70
CA MET A 570 -3.37 22.29 4.90
C MET A 570 -3.44 21.05 3.99
N MET A 571 -2.34 20.68 3.36
CA MET A 571 -2.26 19.47 2.52
C MET A 571 -2.52 18.19 3.34
N CYS A 572 -1.96 18.08 4.55
CA CYS A 572 -2.26 16.97 5.45
C CYS A 572 -3.76 16.89 5.81
N ALA A 573 -4.39 18.05 6.00
CA ALA A 573 -5.80 18.13 6.41
C ALA A 573 -6.80 17.83 5.28
N PHE A 574 -6.51 18.27 4.05
CA PHE A 574 -7.45 18.23 2.93
C PHE A 574 -7.25 17.06 1.97
N ASN A 575 -6.05 16.47 1.91
CA ASN A 575 -5.73 15.37 0.98
C ASN A 575 -5.51 14.01 1.66
N SER A 576 -6.08 13.81 2.85
CA SER A 576 -6.14 12.52 3.57
C SER A 576 -4.78 11.84 3.77
N GLY A 577 -3.71 12.60 4.01
CA GLY A 577 -2.45 11.92 4.10
C GLY A 577 -1.35 12.64 4.85
N SER A 578 -0.78 11.89 5.74
CA SER A 578 0.50 12.10 6.35
C SER A 578 1.67 12.12 5.33
N THR A 579 1.47 11.71 4.06
CA THR A 579 2.45 11.79 2.97
C THR A 579 3.02 13.20 2.81
N TYR A 580 2.19 14.22 2.91
CA TYR A 580 2.63 15.61 2.79
C TYR A 580 3.40 16.12 3.99
N ARG A 581 3.42 15.39 5.10
CA ARG A 581 4.18 15.75 6.29
C ARG A 581 5.69 15.66 6.08
N THR A 582 6.13 14.68 5.30
CA THR A 582 7.53 14.33 5.07
C THR A 582 8.01 14.53 3.63
N CYS A 583 7.10 14.80 2.67
CA CYS A 583 7.51 15.05 1.29
C CYS A 583 8.42 16.28 1.16
N SER A 584 9.24 16.33 0.13
CA SER A 584 10.09 17.49 -0.16
C SER A 584 9.26 18.76 -0.41
N ASN A 585 9.87 19.92 -0.28
CA ASN A 585 9.21 21.19 -0.57
C ASN A 585 8.75 21.27 -2.02
N ASP A 586 9.56 20.77 -2.94
CA ASP A 586 9.21 20.80 -4.37
C ASP A 586 7.98 19.93 -4.65
N GLU A 587 7.90 18.74 -4.08
CA GLU A 587 6.70 17.87 -4.16
C GLU A 587 5.46 18.53 -3.57
N LEU A 588 5.59 19.16 -2.39
CA LEU A 588 4.52 19.92 -1.76
C LEU A 588 3.99 21.00 -2.70
N TYR A 589 4.90 21.84 -3.22
CA TYR A 589 4.51 22.98 -4.05
C TYR A 589 3.94 22.57 -5.40
N GLU A 590 4.48 21.54 -6.06
CA GLU A 590 3.90 21.02 -7.30
C GLU A 590 2.47 20.55 -7.10
N ARG A 591 2.20 19.87 -5.99
CA ARG A 591 0.82 19.46 -5.69
C ARG A 591 -0.09 20.67 -5.43
N VAL A 592 0.40 21.66 -4.71
CA VAL A 592 -0.33 22.91 -4.42
C VAL A 592 -0.62 23.68 -5.72
N TYR A 593 0.32 23.69 -6.69
CA TYR A 593 0.09 24.27 -8.03
C TYR A 593 -0.96 23.49 -8.82
N SER A 594 -0.88 22.15 -8.80
CA SER A 594 -1.84 21.30 -9.52
C SER A 594 -3.28 21.45 -9.01
N LEU A 595 -3.45 21.88 -7.76
CA LEU A 595 -4.73 22.21 -7.13
C LEU A 595 -5.13 23.68 -7.30
N ASP A 596 -4.35 24.47 -8.03
CA ASP A 596 -4.56 25.93 -8.23
C ASP A 596 -4.65 26.72 -6.92
N ILE A 597 -4.01 26.26 -5.84
CA ILE A 597 -4.01 26.96 -4.55
C ILE A 597 -3.16 28.23 -4.62
N ILE A 598 -1.93 28.10 -5.13
CA ILE A 598 -1.05 29.23 -5.46
C ILE A 598 -0.41 29.03 -6.84
N LYS A 599 0.12 30.09 -7.44
CA LYS A 599 0.88 30.02 -8.68
C LYS A 599 2.38 29.88 -8.40
N LYS A 600 3.15 29.45 -9.41
CA LYS A 600 4.61 29.25 -9.28
C LYS A 600 5.33 30.53 -8.82
N GLU A 601 4.88 31.70 -9.29
CA GLU A 601 5.46 33.00 -8.97
C GLU A 601 5.17 33.43 -7.50
N GLU A 602 4.18 32.82 -6.87
CA GLU A 602 3.78 33.11 -5.49
C GLU A 602 4.52 32.26 -4.46
N ARG A 603 5.35 31.31 -4.88
CA ARG A 603 6.16 30.45 -3.98
C ARG A 603 7.17 31.29 -3.19
N LYS A 604 7.08 31.16 -1.86
CA LYS A 604 7.98 31.84 -0.90
C LYS A 604 8.14 30.97 0.36
N ASP A 605 8.86 29.87 0.25
CA ASP A 605 8.96 28.82 1.27
C ASP A 605 9.09 29.37 2.71
N ASN A 606 10.06 30.24 2.93
CA ASN A 606 10.39 30.78 4.24
C ASN A 606 9.68 32.10 4.59
N ALA A 607 8.78 32.61 3.72
CA ALA A 607 8.08 33.85 4.02
C ALA A 607 6.90 33.60 4.96
N ASN A 608 6.72 34.50 5.92
CA ASN A 608 5.55 34.46 6.81
C ASN A 608 4.27 34.77 6.03
N ILE A 609 3.18 34.08 6.38
CA ILE A 609 1.86 34.27 5.79
C ILE A 609 1.03 35.24 6.63
N LYS A 610 0.34 36.18 5.97
CA LYS A 610 -0.69 37.00 6.60
C LYS A 610 -1.97 36.21 6.85
N ARG A 611 -2.71 36.58 7.87
CA ARG A 611 -3.99 35.97 8.23
C ARG A 611 -4.99 36.02 7.08
N GLU A 612 -5.12 37.14 6.37
CA GLU A 612 -6.03 37.27 5.22
C GLU A 612 -5.65 36.32 4.06
N ASP A 613 -4.35 36.05 3.84
CA ASP A 613 -3.89 35.10 2.82
C ASP A 613 -4.14 33.65 3.25
N ALA A 614 -3.92 33.34 4.53
CA ALA A 614 -4.24 32.04 5.11
C ALA A 614 -5.72 31.70 4.95
N PHE A 615 -6.62 32.66 5.22
CA PHE A 615 -8.07 32.49 5.02
C PHE A 615 -8.41 32.25 3.55
N TYR A 616 -7.77 32.98 2.64
CA TYR A 616 -8.01 32.81 1.22
C TYR A 616 -7.52 31.46 0.70
N TYR A 617 -6.33 31.03 1.09
CA TYR A 617 -5.83 29.71 0.72
C TYR A 617 -6.73 28.60 1.26
N MET A 618 -7.22 28.72 2.49
CA MET A 618 -8.16 27.74 3.06
C MET A 618 -9.45 27.64 2.22
N ILE A 619 -10.02 28.77 1.77
CA ILE A 619 -11.20 28.79 0.90
C ILE A 619 -10.92 28.12 -0.46
N LYS A 620 -9.70 28.26 -1.00
CA LYS A 620 -9.30 27.55 -2.20
C LYS A 620 -9.20 26.04 -1.97
N PHE A 621 -8.64 25.60 -0.85
CA PHE A 621 -8.66 24.19 -0.45
C PHE A 621 -10.05 23.61 -0.27
N MET A 622 -11.02 24.44 0.11
CA MET A 622 -12.44 24.08 0.24
C MET A 622 -13.22 24.12 -1.08
N ASP A 623 -12.58 24.54 -2.18
CA ASP A 623 -13.20 24.77 -3.52
C ASP A 623 -14.33 25.82 -3.52
N TYR A 624 -14.22 26.82 -2.64
CA TYR A 624 -15.19 27.92 -2.56
C TYR A 624 -14.66 29.25 -3.14
N GLU A 625 -13.53 29.27 -3.84
CA GLU A 625 -12.92 30.48 -4.38
C GLU A 625 -13.88 31.28 -5.25
N LYS A 626 -14.58 30.62 -6.18
CA LYS A 626 -15.52 31.27 -7.09
C LYS A 626 -16.66 31.98 -6.34
N ILE A 627 -17.13 31.40 -5.24
CA ILE A 627 -18.15 31.99 -4.38
C ILE A 627 -17.55 33.17 -3.61
N ALA A 628 -16.34 32.99 -3.04
CA ALA A 628 -15.67 34.05 -2.27
C ALA A 628 -15.35 35.32 -3.10
N GLN A 629 -15.27 35.19 -4.42
CA GLN A 629 -15.03 36.32 -5.34
C GLN A 629 -16.31 37.13 -5.68
N MET A 630 -17.51 36.68 -5.27
CA MET A 630 -18.75 37.40 -5.51
C MET A 630 -18.84 38.68 -4.66
N ASP A 631 -19.37 39.76 -5.21
CA ASP A 631 -19.50 41.05 -4.52
C ASP A 631 -20.81 41.12 -3.67
N ILE A 632 -21.00 40.11 -2.83
CA ILE A 632 -22.20 39.96 -1.96
C ILE A 632 -21.85 39.91 -0.47
N PHE A 633 -20.58 39.81 -0.14
CA PHE A 633 -20.11 39.59 1.22
C PHE A 633 -19.92 40.89 2.01
N ARG A 634 -20.12 40.79 3.31
CA ARG A 634 -19.85 41.84 4.30
C ARG A 634 -19.17 41.22 5.51
N SER A 635 -18.49 42.01 6.30
CA SER A 635 -17.85 41.59 7.53
C SER A 635 -18.20 42.58 8.64
N ASP A 636 -18.58 42.06 9.80
CA ASP A 636 -18.96 42.85 10.97
C ASP A 636 -17.77 43.13 11.91
N PHE A 637 -16.60 42.68 11.57
CA PHE A 637 -15.39 42.91 12.37
C PHE A 637 -14.90 44.35 12.26
N ALA A 638 -14.50 44.93 13.40
CA ALA A 638 -14.15 46.35 13.52
C ALA A 638 -13.00 46.78 12.61
N ASP A 639 -12.09 45.85 12.25
CA ASP A 639 -10.94 46.08 11.40
C ASP A 639 -11.08 45.49 9.98
N SER A 640 -12.29 45.20 9.57
CA SER A 640 -12.58 44.65 8.23
C SER A 640 -12.18 45.57 7.06
N THR A 641 -12.04 46.85 7.31
CA THR A 641 -11.52 47.85 6.34
C THR A 641 -10.05 47.60 5.95
N ASN A 642 -9.30 46.87 6.79
CA ASN A 642 -7.91 46.50 6.52
C ASN A 642 -7.80 45.25 5.61
N LEU A 643 -8.90 44.56 5.31
CA LEU A 643 -8.94 43.44 4.38
C LEU A 643 -8.66 43.89 2.95
N SER A 644 -7.85 43.18 2.23
CA SER A 644 -7.73 43.32 0.78
C SER A 644 -9.08 43.00 0.11
N LYS A 645 -9.45 43.71 -0.95
CA LYS A 645 -10.77 43.60 -1.60
C LYS A 645 -11.16 42.18 -1.98
N ASN A 646 -10.17 41.40 -2.46
CA ASN A 646 -10.36 40.01 -2.87
C ASN A 646 -10.27 39.00 -1.72
N ARG A 647 -10.14 39.42 -0.46
CA ARG A 647 -10.08 38.58 0.75
C ARG A 647 -11.36 38.63 1.59
N LEU A 648 -12.24 39.62 1.35
CA LEU A 648 -13.45 39.83 2.11
C LEU A 648 -14.40 38.64 2.06
N GLY A 649 -14.66 38.08 0.87
CA GLY A 649 -15.55 36.93 0.71
C GLY A 649 -15.02 35.68 1.37
N ALA A 650 -13.71 35.42 1.28
CA ALA A 650 -13.06 34.29 1.95
C ALA A 650 -13.25 34.38 3.48
N THR A 651 -12.99 35.57 4.05
CA THR A 651 -13.19 35.82 5.48
C THR A 651 -14.64 35.65 5.90
N ALA A 652 -15.57 36.19 5.15
CA ALA A 652 -17.01 36.11 5.45
C ALA A 652 -17.52 34.65 5.40
N LEU A 653 -17.09 33.87 4.43
CA LEU A 653 -17.41 32.43 4.33
C LEU A 653 -16.88 31.66 5.52
N LEU A 654 -15.59 31.82 5.86
CA LEU A 654 -15.00 31.12 7.01
C LEU A 654 -15.65 31.51 8.34
N THR A 655 -16.07 32.78 8.48
CA THR A 655 -16.86 33.24 9.64
C THR A 655 -18.25 32.59 9.65
N GLY A 656 -18.93 32.56 8.51
CA GLY A 656 -20.23 31.90 8.37
C GLY A 656 -20.21 30.40 8.67
N PHE A 657 -19.12 29.72 8.30
CA PHE A 657 -18.89 28.31 8.66
C PHE A 657 -18.45 28.12 10.12
N GLY A 658 -18.21 29.19 10.87
CA GLY A 658 -17.72 29.14 12.25
C GLY A 658 -16.28 28.73 12.38
N VAL A 659 -15.51 28.72 11.29
CA VAL A 659 -14.08 28.38 11.26
C VAL A 659 -13.24 29.51 11.83
N VAL A 660 -13.60 30.77 11.51
CA VAL A 660 -12.98 32.00 12.01
C VAL A 660 -13.98 32.75 12.91
N ASN A 661 -13.58 33.05 14.14
CA ASN A 661 -14.41 33.77 15.10
C ASN A 661 -13.90 35.17 15.44
N GLY A 662 -12.66 35.51 15.04
CA GLY A 662 -11.99 36.74 15.47
C GLY A 662 -11.55 36.69 16.94
N ASP A 663 -10.94 37.78 17.38
CA ASP A 663 -10.53 38.01 18.76
C ASP A 663 -10.90 39.44 19.15
N ASP A 664 -11.67 39.59 20.21
CA ASP A 664 -12.23 40.89 20.66
C ASP A 664 -12.85 41.74 19.53
N GLY A 665 -13.65 41.07 18.65
CA GLY A 665 -14.32 41.72 17.52
C GLY A 665 -13.38 42.14 16.38
N LYS A 666 -12.16 41.67 16.33
CA LYS A 666 -11.14 41.94 15.30
C LYS A 666 -10.64 40.68 14.62
N LEU A 667 -10.28 40.80 13.34
CA LEU A 667 -9.71 39.76 12.51
C LEU A 667 -8.17 39.78 12.49
N ARG A 668 -7.59 40.97 12.64
CA ARG A 668 -6.15 41.24 12.47
C ARG A 668 -5.63 40.73 11.10
N PRO A 669 -6.25 41.14 9.98
CA PRO A 669 -6.01 40.52 8.67
C PRO A 669 -4.58 40.68 8.13
N ILE A 670 -3.97 41.82 8.47
CA ILE A 670 -2.58 42.16 8.02
C ILE A 670 -1.47 41.58 8.90
N ASP A 671 -1.83 41.04 10.09
CA ASP A 671 -0.86 40.36 10.97
C ASP A 671 -0.48 38.99 10.38
N ASN A 672 0.71 38.54 10.73
CA ASN A 672 1.11 37.16 10.40
C ASN A 672 0.27 36.17 11.22
N ILE A 673 -0.14 35.07 10.59
CA ILE A 673 -0.80 33.96 11.30
C ILE A 673 0.26 33.09 12.01
N THR A 674 -0.13 32.49 13.14
CA THR A 674 0.75 31.61 13.90
C THR A 674 0.43 30.12 13.64
N PRO A 675 1.36 29.20 13.96
CA PRO A 675 1.06 27.77 13.95
C PRO A 675 -0.14 27.40 14.81
N ALA A 676 -0.28 27.97 16.01
CA ALA A 676 -1.44 27.72 16.88
C ALA A 676 -2.76 28.15 16.23
N GLU A 677 -2.79 29.33 15.61
CA GLU A 677 -3.96 29.83 14.90
C GLU A 677 -4.27 28.99 13.64
N THR A 678 -3.25 28.52 12.92
CA THR A 678 -3.41 27.62 11.77
C THR A 678 -4.00 26.26 12.21
N VAL A 679 -3.51 25.69 13.29
CA VAL A 679 -4.06 24.49 13.92
C VAL A 679 -5.53 24.70 14.28
N ALA A 680 -5.88 25.84 14.87
CA ALA A 680 -7.27 26.17 15.22
C ALA A 680 -8.17 26.30 13.99
N LEU A 681 -7.69 26.89 12.88
CA LEU A 681 -8.45 26.93 11.62
C LEU A 681 -8.76 25.53 11.10
N ILE A 682 -7.76 24.66 11.04
CA ILE A 682 -7.91 23.27 10.58
C ILE A 682 -8.87 22.50 11.51
N TYR A 683 -8.64 22.60 12.82
CA TYR A 683 -9.46 21.92 13.81
C TYR A 683 -10.94 22.35 13.73
N ASN A 684 -11.19 23.67 13.66
CA ASN A 684 -12.54 24.21 13.52
C ASN A 684 -13.22 23.72 12.24
N TYR A 685 -12.51 23.72 11.11
CA TYR A 685 -13.03 23.21 9.85
C TYR A 685 -13.42 21.73 9.92
N LEU A 686 -12.60 20.91 10.58
CA LEU A 686 -12.83 19.48 10.67
C LEU A 686 -13.88 19.09 11.73
N THR A 687 -14.12 19.95 12.72
CA THR A 687 -15.06 19.70 13.83
C THR A 687 -16.41 20.40 13.69
N LYS A 688 -16.51 21.43 12.84
CA LYS A 688 -17.76 22.14 12.57
C LYS A 688 -18.30 21.73 11.20
N ASN A 689 -19.61 21.58 11.10
CA ASN A 689 -20.33 21.24 9.87
C ASN A 689 -20.69 22.45 9.05
#